data_3909040462a67f0081a384f5fe20b496
#
_entry.id   3909040462a67f0081a384f5fe20b496
#
_cell.length_a   1.000
_cell.length_b   1.000
_cell.length_c   1.000
_cell.angle_alpha   90.00
_cell.angle_beta   90.00
_cell.angle_gamma   90.00
#
_symmetry.space_group_name_H-M   'P 1'
#
loop_
_entity.id
_entity.type
_entity.pdbx_description
1 polymer ?
#
loop_
_entity_poly.entity_id
_entity_poly.type
_entity_poly.pdbx_seq_one_letter_code
_entity_poly.pdbx_strand_id
1 'polypeptide(L)'
;MRYAELVINLLSFQIIFLFTVGVCFGEDQKIQHWSFVPPKSHLPPEVSDKAWVSNEIDNFILFKLEENGLEPAAQASPYQLIRRVYYDLIGLPPDPDEVREYIKNPSLELYKKIVDKLLDSPRYGEKWGRHWLDIARYGDSNGGDENHAYPHAWRYRDYVIDAFNRDIPYDQFIHQQLAGDLLKSQHAEQSHLITATGFLAIGTKILAEKDPVKKRADIVDEQIDTLSRSLMGISISCARCHDHKFDPIPTSDYYALAGILHSTSIEDRSVYRPDAVNAENKRLSKIKHLEDDLKNLESKFSNLIDGDAVLQIEAEKFTSGNVKIIEAENAQEATYISDPGSQDNYAEYTLEISKKGHYSIDFRYAAESSRPGKLIINGDQQNSLPVLSEVTGGWSSKFQKWINEGYAFFDVGEHNLRIESKPLMSHLDKIKVSLVKNLELVKEINGDRKKASLELAKLKSESTNTYKVMAVKDGEIADMNINVRGDPHSKGDKIKRRGLTFIKPSKGFSCDDKSSGRLKFATWMTQPDHPLTSRVIVNRIWYWHFGKGIVDTVDDFGTTGSNPSHPELLDYLAVNFIENGWSIKQLHRQILFSSAYRMATDHKNPEVLKKDPNNDLYSRRDVRRIEAEAFRDSILKVSGNLNYDKPVAPLKVKSQDPSPSDLMNNRKSYESFPYRSVYLPVIRSHIYDFLSLLGFPNATASMGQRPLTTVPTQALMMMNNPFLINQAKSLSERIENGNFVNLYLLLYAREPSDQESEWIKNFINEHTKIKGKEKAWEALCHTLLISNEFMHVW
;
A
#
# COMPACT_ATOMS: atom_id res chain seq x y z
N MET A 1 40.09 -54.18 55.73
CA MET A 1 38.72 -54.57 55.40
C MET A 1 37.68 -53.45 55.72
N ARG A 2 37.72 -52.77 56.88
CA ARG A 2 36.67 -51.73 57.21
C ARG A 2 36.72 -50.43 56.36
N TYR A 3 37.85 -50.08 55.74
CA TYR A 3 38.00 -48.90 54.90
C TYR A 3 37.49 -49.12 53.48
N ALA A 4 37.48 -50.30 52.94
CA ALA A 4 36.98 -50.61 51.59
C ALA A 4 35.43 -50.62 51.55
N GLU A 5 34.76 -51.13 52.64
CA GLU A 5 33.30 -51.09 52.73
C GLU A 5 32.73 -49.69 52.91
N LEU A 6 33.47 -48.74 53.53
CA LEU A 6 33.05 -47.37 53.71
C LEU A 6 33.11 -46.58 52.38
N VAL A 7 34.13 -46.88 51.56
CA VAL A 7 34.28 -46.22 50.21
C VAL A 7 33.27 -46.75 49.20
N ILE A 8 32.94 -48.07 49.27
CA ILE A 8 31.91 -48.66 48.41
C ILE A 8 30.52 -48.16 48.78
N ASN A 9 30.20 -47.97 50.06
CA ASN A 9 28.93 -47.40 50.49
C ASN A 9 28.80 -45.93 50.16
N LEU A 10 29.88 -45.10 50.23
CA LEU A 10 29.89 -43.73 49.83
C LEU A 10 29.73 -43.54 48.28
N LEU A 11 30.39 -44.39 47.48
CA LEU A 11 30.24 -44.43 46.05
C LEU A 11 28.82 -44.91 45.62
N SER A 12 28.23 -45.87 46.28
CA SER A 12 26.86 -46.35 46.06
C SER A 12 25.84 -45.28 46.43
N PHE A 13 26.05 -44.52 47.50
CA PHE A 13 25.17 -43.39 47.88
C PHE A 13 25.28 -42.17 46.89
N GLN A 14 26.46 -41.90 46.36
CA GLN A 14 26.64 -40.85 45.34
C GLN A 14 26.04 -41.28 44.00
N ILE A 15 26.13 -42.55 43.61
CA ILE A 15 25.53 -43.06 42.37
C ILE A 15 23.99 -43.10 42.48
N ILE A 16 23.42 -43.47 43.62
CA ILE A 16 21.98 -43.47 43.86
C ILE A 16 21.46 -42.02 43.96
N PHE A 17 22.21 -41.07 44.54
CA PHE A 17 21.84 -39.68 44.59
C PHE A 17 21.94 -39.02 43.21
N LEU A 18 22.87 -39.42 42.34
CA LEU A 18 22.93 -38.98 40.94
C LEU A 18 21.83 -39.61 40.08
N PHE A 19 21.38 -40.83 40.36
CA PHE A 19 20.24 -41.44 39.64
C PHE A 19 18.88 -40.97 40.16
N THR A 20 18.73 -40.59 41.42
CA THR A 20 17.46 -40.06 41.96
C THR A 20 17.30 -38.57 41.68
N VAL A 21 18.38 -37.80 41.49
CA VAL A 21 18.34 -36.43 41.03
C VAL A 21 18.18 -36.36 39.51
N GLY A 22 18.57 -37.42 38.76
CA GLY A 22 18.42 -37.52 37.30
C GLY A 22 17.02 -37.95 36.81
N VAL A 23 16.13 -38.41 37.74
CA VAL A 23 14.75 -38.83 37.37
C VAL A 23 13.67 -37.81 37.80
N CYS A 24 14.06 -36.70 38.43
CA CYS A 24 13.16 -35.58 38.75
C CYS A 24 13.39 -34.32 37.92
N PHE A 25 14.11 -34.41 36.81
CA PHE A 25 13.88 -33.44 35.71
C PHE A 25 12.72 -34.00 34.90
N GLY A 26 11.51 -33.84 35.43
CA GLY A 26 10.31 -33.76 34.65
C GLY A 26 10.59 -32.72 33.57
N GLU A 27 10.11 -32.92 32.38
CA GLU A 27 10.09 -31.91 31.32
C GLU A 27 9.78 -30.58 31.98
N ASP A 28 10.81 -29.70 32.07
CA ASP A 28 10.57 -28.30 32.31
C ASP A 28 9.56 -27.91 31.22
N GLN A 29 8.30 -27.74 31.62
CA GLN A 29 7.38 -26.90 30.84
C GLN A 29 8.12 -25.58 30.76
N LYS A 30 8.91 -25.38 29.67
CA LYS A 30 9.47 -24.08 29.34
C LYS A 30 8.30 -23.14 29.41
N ILE A 31 8.25 -22.28 30.44
CA ILE A 31 7.20 -21.29 30.60
C ILE A 31 7.20 -20.54 29.28
N GLN A 32 6.17 -20.73 28.49
CA GLN A 32 6.05 -20.11 27.19
C GLN A 32 5.99 -18.61 27.44
N HIS A 33 6.85 -17.84 26.75
CA HIS A 33 6.88 -16.38 26.89
C HIS A 33 5.48 -15.78 26.69
N TRP A 34 5.11 -14.81 27.51
CA TRP A 34 3.75 -14.23 27.56
C TRP A 34 3.25 -13.79 26.18
N SER A 35 4.14 -13.23 25.36
CA SER A 35 3.79 -12.70 24.04
C SER A 35 3.47 -13.77 23.01
N PHE A 36 3.85 -15.02 23.22
CA PHE A 36 3.61 -16.14 22.31
C PHE A 36 2.40 -16.98 22.69
N VAL A 37 1.69 -16.59 23.75
CA VAL A 37 0.41 -17.18 24.15
C VAL A 37 -0.73 -16.31 23.59
N PRO A 38 -1.80 -16.91 23.03
CA PRO A 38 -2.96 -16.13 22.55
C PRO A 38 -3.51 -15.15 23.59
N PRO A 39 -3.99 -13.97 23.18
CA PRO A 39 -4.60 -13.02 24.10
C PRO A 39 -5.85 -13.62 24.74
N LYS A 40 -6.06 -13.33 26.01
CA LYS A 40 -7.21 -13.81 26.78
C LYS A 40 -8.20 -12.70 27.05
N SER A 41 -9.49 -13.03 27.07
CA SER A 41 -10.51 -12.10 27.54
C SER A 41 -10.40 -11.94 29.06
N HIS A 42 -10.32 -10.71 29.53
CA HIS A 42 -10.31 -10.36 30.96
C HIS A 42 -11.51 -9.48 31.27
N LEU A 43 -12.17 -9.78 32.37
CA LEU A 43 -13.19 -8.89 32.91
C LEU A 43 -12.51 -7.68 33.58
N PRO A 44 -13.09 -6.47 33.44
CA PRO A 44 -12.58 -5.30 34.15
C PRO A 44 -12.59 -5.55 35.67
N PRO A 45 -11.47 -5.30 36.38
CA PRO A 45 -11.39 -5.51 37.81
C PRO A 45 -12.29 -4.55 38.60
N GLU A 46 -12.72 -4.99 39.76
CA GLU A 46 -13.44 -4.11 40.73
C GLU A 46 -12.46 -3.10 41.32
N VAL A 47 -12.90 -1.82 41.42
CA VAL A 47 -12.12 -0.70 41.94
C VAL A 47 -12.91 0.04 43.03
N SER A 48 -12.21 0.74 43.92
CA SER A 48 -12.81 1.46 45.02
C SER A 48 -13.45 2.76 44.56
N ASP A 49 -12.78 3.56 43.75
CA ASP A 49 -13.32 4.84 43.23
C ASP A 49 -14.03 4.64 41.88
N LYS A 50 -15.24 4.12 41.94
CA LYS A 50 -16.11 3.94 40.75
C LYS A 50 -16.53 5.26 40.10
N ALA A 51 -16.38 6.40 40.78
CA ALA A 51 -16.76 7.71 40.23
C ALA A 51 -15.70 8.24 39.23
N TRP A 52 -14.48 7.83 39.38
CA TRP A 52 -13.40 8.17 38.45
C TRP A 52 -13.48 7.41 37.10
N VAL A 53 -14.06 6.20 37.11
CA VAL A 53 -14.18 5.32 35.97
C VAL A 53 -15.16 5.86 34.94
N SER A 54 -14.68 6.02 33.68
CA SER A 54 -15.52 6.39 32.53
C SER A 54 -15.73 5.22 31.55
N ASN A 55 -14.80 4.29 31.48
CA ASN A 55 -14.91 3.04 30.74
C ASN A 55 -13.98 1.96 31.33
N GLU A 56 -13.97 0.78 30.71
CA GLU A 56 -13.26 -0.41 31.21
C GLU A 56 -11.74 -0.24 31.29
N ILE A 57 -11.13 0.61 30.46
CA ILE A 57 -9.68 0.94 30.53
C ILE A 57 -9.35 1.48 31.92
N ASP A 58 -10.21 2.33 32.43
CA ASP A 58 -10.02 3.01 33.70
C ASP A 58 -10.00 2.02 34.89
N ASN A 59 -10.78 0.93 34.80
CA ASN A 59 -10.75 -0.11 35.81
C ASN A 59 -9.36 -0.74 35.94
N PHE A 60 -8.74 -1.10 34.81
CA PHE A 60 -7.40 -1.74 34.83
C PHE A 60 -6.32 -0.76 35.33
N ILE A 61 -6.39 0.50 34.91
CA ILE A 61 -5.42 1.53 35.36
C ILE A 61 -5.61 1.81 36.86
N LEU A 62 -6.84 2.08 37.28
CA LEU A 62 -7.12 2.42 38.67
C LEU A 62 -6.83 1.27 39.62
N PHE A 63 -7.21 0.04 39.24
CA PHE A 63 -6.89 -1.16 40.03
C PHE A 63 -5.38 -1.25 40.30
N LYS A 64 -4.55 -1.02 39.28
CA LYS A 64 -3.09 -1.09 39.40
C LYS A 64 -2.54 0.07 40.26
N LEU A 65 -3.14 1.25 40.18
CA LEU A 65 -2.79 2.37 41.04
C LEU A 65 -3.16 2.06 42.51
N GLU A 66 -4.37 1.56 42.77
CA GLU A 66 -4.85 1.20 44.12
C GLU A 66 -3.98 0.10 44.75
N GLU A 67 -3.58 -0.95 43.97
CA GLU A 67 -2.63 -1.98 44.44
C GLU A 67 -1.30 -1.38 44.94
N ASN A 68 -0.85 -0.28 44.34
CA ASN A 68 0.41 0.36 44.68
C ASN A 68 0.23 1.54 45.68
N GLY A 69 -0.99 1.77 46.15
CA GLY A 69 -1.31 2.88 47.07
C GLY A 69 -1.04 4.24 46.39
N LEU A 70 -1.41 4.35 45.10
CA LEU A 70 -1.32 5.56 44.28
C LEU A 70 -2.72 6.01 43.91
N GLU A 71 -2.84 7.32 43.63
CA GLU A 71 -4.05 7.95 43.10
C GLU A 71 -3.80 8.52 41.72
N PRO A 72 -4.82 8.59 40.84
CA PRO A 72 -4.69 9.23 39.54
C PRO A 72 -4.65 10.75 39.67
N ALA A 73 -3.96 11.42 38.73
CA ALA A 73 -3.98 12.87 38.59
C ALA A 73 -5.40 13.39 38.32
N ALA A 74 -5.63 14.64 38.66
CA ALA A 74 -6.87 15.32 38.34
C ALA A 74 -7.11 15.40 36.81
N GLN A 75 -8.34 15.69 36.41
CA GLN A 75 -8.65 15.91 35.00
C GLN A 75 -7.88 17.12 34.44
N ALA A 76 -7.37 17.02 33.22
CA ALA A 76 -6.74 18.12 32.50
C ALA A 76 -7.71 19.31 32.34
N SER A 77 -7.17 20.50 32.26
CA SER A 77 -7.98 21.68 31.97
C SER A 77 -8.61 21.57 30.57
N PRO A 78 -9.76 22.21 30.34
CA PRO A 78 -10.40 22.21 29.02
C PRO A 78 -9.47 22.66 27.89
N TYR A 79 -8.60 23.64 28.14
CA TYR A 79 -7.60 24.11 27.17
C TYR A 79 -6.56 23.05 26.82
N GLN A 80 -6.05 22.33 27.81
CA GLN A 80 -5.11 21.23 27.59
C GLN A 80 -5.76 20.10 26.83
N LEU A 81 -7.00 19.74 27.20
CA LEU A 81 -7.69 18.59 26.61
C LEU A 81 -8.06 18.83 25.15
N ILE A 82 -8.58 20.02 24.80
CA ILE A 82 -8.91 20.31 23.40
C ILE A 82 -7.64 20.35 22.52
N ARG A 83 -6.57 20.99 23.01
CA ARG A 83 -5.29 21.03 22.29
C ARG A 83 -4.73 19.62 22.09
N ARG A 84 -4.73 18.79 23.13
CA ARG A 84 -4.24 17.42 23.12
C ARG A 84 -4.96 16.58 22.05
N VAL A 85 -6.29 16.56 22.05
CA VAL A 85 -7.07 15.73 21.13
C VAL A 85 -6.92 16.15 19.67
N TYR A 86 -6.77 17.45 19.39
CA TYR A 86 -6.51 17.94 18.04
C TYR A 86 -5.15 17.49 17.52
N TYR A 87 -4.09 17.61 18.32
CA TYR A 87 -2.76 17.12 17.93
C TYR A 87 -2.70 15.61 17.81
N ASP A 88 -3.34 14.89 18.70
CA ASP A 88 -3.33 13.42 18.68
C ASP A 88 -4.09 12.87 17.48
N LEU A 89 -5.23 13.44 17.10
CA LEU A 89 -6.04 12.91 16.02
C LEU A 89 -5.69 13.45 14.63
N ILE A 90 -5.39 14.75 14.52
CA ILE A 90 -5.15 15.38 13.21
C ILE A 90 -3.79 16.07 13.05
N GLY A 91 -2.99 16.15 14.12
CA GLY A 91 -1.66 16.77 14.08
C GLY A 91 -1.65 18.28 13.80
N LEU A 92 -2.74 18.99 14.18
CA LEU A 92 -2.90 20.43 13.99
C LEU A 92 -3.53 21.05 15.25
N PRO A 93 -3.24 22.32 15.57
CA PRO A 93 -3.93 23.00 16.66
C PRO A 93 -5.42 23.23 16.35
N PRO A 94 -6.32 23.36 17.36
CA PRO A 94 -7.69 23.81 17.15
C PRO A 94 -7.73 25.26 16.66
N ASP A 95 -8.84 25.67 16.04
CA ASP A 95 -9.08 27.06 15.71
C ASP A 95 -9.57 27.84 16.94
N PRO A 96 -9.26 29.15 17.07
CA PRO A 96 -9.64 29.95 18.24
C PRO A 96 -11.12 29.90 18.59
N ASP A 97 -12.01 29.83 17.58
CA ASP A 97 -13.45 29.77 17.81
C ASP A 97 -13.89 28.43 18.38
N GLU A 98 -13.31 27.31 17.92
CA GLU A 98 -13.55 25.97 18.47
C GLU A 98 -13.06 25.88 19.93
N VAL A 99 -11.95 26.54 20.25
CA VAL A 99 -11.45 26.65 21.63
C VAL A 99 -12.45 27.40 22.49
N ARG A 100 -12.91 28.59 22.06
CA ARG A 100 -13.89 29.40 22.80
C ARG A 100 -15.20 28.66 23.02
N GLU A 101 -15.72 27.96 21.99
CA GLU A 101 -16.93 27.16 22.06
C GLU A 101 -16.80 26.07 23.12
N TYR A 102 -15.72 25.29 23.08
CA TYR A 102 -15.48 24.20 24.03
C TYR A 102 -15.34 24.68 25.46
N ILE A 103 -14.59 25.76 25.69
CA ILE A 103 -14.33 26.29 27.03
C ILE A 103 -15.55 26.92 27.65
N LYS A 104 -16.46 27.50 26.87
CA LYS A 104 -17.73 28.06 27.35
C LYS A 104 -18.61 26.98 28.00
N ASN A 105 -18.57 25.74 27.57
CA ASN A 105 -19.32 24.62 28.12
C ASN A 105 -18.54 23.29 27.98
N PRO A 106 -17.51 23.04 28.80
CA PRO A 106 -16.61 21.90 28.67
C PRO A 106 -17.26 20.61 29.21
N SER A 107 -18.27 20.08 28.48
CA SER A 107 -18.95 18.85 28.84
C SER A 107 -18.32 17.63 28.16
N LEU A 108 -18.46 16.45 28.78
CA LEU A 108 -18.00 15.17 28.16
C LEU A 108 -18.73 14.90 26.84
N GLU A 109 -19.99 15.29 26.74
CA GLU A 109 -20.77 15.11 25.50
C GLU A 109 -20.21 15.95 24.33
N LEU A 110 -19.85 17.20 24.59
CA LEU A 110 -19.22 18.06 23.59
C LEU A 110 -17.83 17.54 23.22
N TYR A 111 -17.07 17.06 24.21
CA TYR A 111 -15.76 16.43 23.96
C TYR A 111 -15.89 15.22 23.04
N LYS A 112 -16.87 14.32 23.26
CA LYS A 112 -17.13 13.17 22.38
C LYS A 112 -17.46 13.61 20.96
N LYS A 113 -18.29 14.64 20.78
CA LYS A 113 -18.60 15.20 19.46
C LYS A 113 -17.36 15.75 18.74
N ILE A 114 -16.45 16.41 19.49
CA ILE A 114 -15.18 16.89 18.93
C ILE A 114 -14.32 15.70 18.46
N VAL A 115 -14.20 14.66 19.29
CA VAL A 115 -13.45 13.44 18.91
C VAL A 115 -14.02 12.83 17.63
N ASP A 116 -15.34 12.65 17.53
CA ASP A 116 -15.97 12.06 16.34
C ASP A 116 -15.75 12.95 15.11
N LYS A 117 -15.90 14.27 15.23
CA LYS A 117 -15.59 15.22 14.15
C LYS A 117 -14.16 15.09 13.65
N LEU A 118 -13.20 14.93 14.55
CA LEU A 118 -11.78 14.80 14.20
C LEU A 118 -11.47 13.45 13.57
N LEU A 119 -12.08 12.36 14.01
CA LEU A 119 -11.96 11.03 13.42
C LEU A 119 -12.55 10.98 12.00
N ASP A 120 -13.60 11.79 11.71
CA ASP A 120 -14.19 11.87 10.37
C ASP A 120 -13.46 12.85 9.44
N SER A 121 -12.54 13.64 9.99
CA SER A 121 -11.72 14.57 9.20
C SER A 121 -10.74 13.83 8.28
N PRO A 122 -10.57 14.26 7.00
CA PRO A 122 -9.53 13.71 6.14
C PRO A 122 -8.10 13.93 6.69
N ARG A 123 -7.94 14.85 7.65
CA ARG A 123 -6.65 15.10 8.33
C ARG A 123 -6.27 13.96 9.27
N TYR A 124 -7.23 13.15 9.71
CA TYR A 124 -6.98 11.96 10.50
C TYR A 124 -6.09 10.95 9.75
N GLY A 125 -6.43 10.59 8.53
CA GLY A 125 -5.60 9.68 7.74
C GLY A 125 -4.22 10.25 7.38
N GLU A 126 -4.08 11.58 7.22
CA GLU A 126 -2.79 12.23 7.01
C GLU A 126 -1.87 12.10 8.23
N LYS A 127 -2.42 12.19 9.45
CA LYS A 127 -1.70 12.02 10.71
C LYS A 127 -1.42 10.55 11.01
N TRP A 128 -2.44 9.70 11.01
CA TRP A 128 -2.30 8.30 11.43
C TRP A 128 -1.68 7.42 10.34
N GLY A 129 -1.92 7.75 9.08
CA GLY A 129 -1.19 7.13 7.97
C GLY A 129 0.32 7.36 8.05
N ARG A 130 0.78 8.53 8.58
CA ARG A 130 2.22 8.77 8.76
C ARG A 130 2.86 7.79 9.75
N HIS A 131 2.18 7.43 10.83
CA HIS A 131 2.67 6.39 11.75
C HIS A 131 2.85 5.04 11.06
N TRP A 132 1.88 4.64 10.23
CA TRP A 132 2.03 3.42 9.44
C TRP A 132 3.17 3.52 8.41
N LEU A 133 3.35 4.67 7.77
CA LEU A 133 4.43 4.89 6.80
C LEU A 133 5.83 4.77 7.42
N ASP A 134 5.99 5.08 8.72
CA ASP A 134 7.23 4.81 9.45
C ASP A 134 7.46 3.31 9.67
N ILE A 135 6.42 2.59 10.06
CA ILE A 135 6.44 1.14 10.19
C ILE A 135 6.74 0.46 8.85
N ALA A 136 6.13 0.96 7.77
CA ALA A 136 6.35 0.47 6.41
C ALA A 136 7.70 0.95 5.80
N ARG A 137 8.56 1.64 6.55
CA ARG A 137 9.81 2.27 6.06
C ARG A 137 9.62 3.00 4.72
N TYR A 138 8.53 3.76 4.61
CA TYR A 138 8.19 4.47 3.39
C TYR A 138 9.27 5.47 2.98
N GLY A 139 9.66 5.44 1.71
CA GLY A 139 10.54 6.42 1.09
C GLY A 139 10.26 6.57 -0.39
N ASP A 140 10.51 7.77 -0.94
CA ASP A 140 10.37 8.09 -2.36
C ASP A 140 11.68 7.85 -3.14
N SER A 141 12.67 7.20 -2.50
CA SER A 141 13.92 6.77 -3.11
C SER A 141 14.42 5.45 -2.52
N ASN A 142 15.35 4.79 -3.20
CA ASN A 142 15.92 3.50 -2.79
C ASN A 142 16.74 3.60 -1.48
N GLY A 143 17.76 4.45 -1.44
CA GLY A 143 18.58 4.71 -0.26
C GLY A 143 19.38 3.53 0.27
N GLY A 144 19.60 2.49 -0.54
CA GLY A 144 20.54 1.41 -0.25
C GLY A 144 21.98 1.87 -0.56
N ASP A 145 22.57 1.30 -1.59
CA ASP A 145 23.86 1.70 -2.16
C ASP A 145 23.73 2.83 -3.19
N GLU A 146 22.69 2.78 -4.03
CA GLU A 146 22.32 3.80 -5.00
C GLU A 146 20.94 4.39 -4.68
N ASN A 147 20.87 5.73 -4.61
CA ASN A 147 19.66 6.41 -4.15
C ASN A 147 18.71 6.81 -5.31
N HIS A 148 18.38 5.87 -6.17
CA HIS A 148 17.43 6.10 -7.26
C HIS A 148 16.03 6.48 -6.73
N ALA A 149 15.37 7.40 -7.44
CA ALA A 149 14.00 7.78 -7.13
C ALA A 149 13.02 6.62 -7.31
N TYR A 150 12.00 6.57 -6.44
CA TYR A 150 10.83 5.71 -6.57
C TYR A 150 9.63 6.54 -7.06
N PRO A 151 9.49 6.75 -8.38
CA PRO A 151 8.57 7.76 -8.93
C PRO A 151 7.09 7.46 -8.67
N HIS A 152 6.77 6.25 -8.23
CA HIS A 152 5.41 5.78 -8.00
C HIS A 152 5.11 5.46 -6.52
N ALA A 153 6.10 5.59 -5.60
CA ALA A 153 5.94 5.26 -4.19
C ALA A 153 4.87 6.12 -3.50
N TRP A 154 4.73 7.41 -3.85
CA TRP A 154 3.74 8.32 -3.29
C TRP A 154 2.29 7.81 -3.40
N ARG A 155 1.99 6.92 -4.35
CA ARG A 155 0.66 6.32 -4.50
C ARG A 155 0.34 5.34 -3.37
N TYR A 156 1.36 4.62 -2.88
CA TYR A 156 1.23 3.78 -1.69
C TYR A 156 0.95 4.64 -0.45
N ARG A 157 1.66 5.78 -0.28
CA ARG A 157 1.35 6.74 0.79
C ARG A 157 -0.11 7.19 0.74
N ASP A 158 -0.57 7.56 -0.44
CA ASP A 158 -1.94 8.04 -0.64
C ASP A 158 -2.98 6.94 -0.35
N TYR A 159 -2.67 5.68 -0.75
CA TYR A 159 -3.48 4.52 -0.37
C TYR A 159 -3.56 4.37 1.16
N VAL A 160 -2.43 4.49 1.87
CA VAL A 160 -2.40 4.37 3.34
C VAL A 160 -3.26 5.45 3.98
N ILE A 161 -3.14 6.71 3.56
CA ILE A 161 -3.95 7.82 4.06
C ILE A 161 -5.45 7.54 3.86
N ASP A 162 -5.83 7.08 2.68
CA ASP A 162 -7.23 6.72 2.36
C ASP A 162 -7.73 5.54 3.21
N ALA A 163 -6.91 4.50 3.39
CA ALA A 163 -7.23 3.33 4.19
C ALA A 163 -7.56 3.69 5.66
N PHE A 164 -6.77 4.59 6.27
CA PHE A 164 -7.03 5.09 7.63
C PHE A 164 -8.28 5.96 7.67
N ASN A 165 -8.50 6.84 6.69
CA ASN A 165 -9.71 7.68 6.63
C ASN A 165 -10.98 6.83 6.50
N ARG A 166 -10.94 5.76 5.72
CA ARG A 166 -12.05 4.80 5.53
C ARG A 166 -12.22 3.83 6.69
N ASP A 167 -11.32 3.85 7.66
CA ASP A 167 -11.28 2.89 8.77
C ASP A 167 -11.34 1.44 8.27
N ILE A 168 -10.51 1.10 7.27
CA ILE A 168 -10.45 -0.28 6.77
C ILE A 168 -10.07 -1.19 7.94
N PRO A 169 -10.85 -2.25 8.23
CA PRO A 169 -10.51 -3.21 9.28
C PRO A 169 -9.05 -3.65 9.21
N TYR A 170 -8.33 -3.62 10.32
CA TYR A 170 -6.88 -3.82 10.32
C TYR A 170 -6.46 -5.21 9.79
N ASP A 171 -7.28 -6.24 10.01
CA ASP A 171 -7.11 -7.55 9.41
C ASP A 171 -7.18 -7.49 7.87
N GLN A 172 -8.17 -6.78 7.32
CA GLN A 172 -8.29 -6.55 5.87
C GLN A 172 -7.14 -5.70 5.35
N PHE A 173 -6.71 -4.68 6.10
CA PHE A 173 -5.56 -3.87 5.75
C PHE A 173 -4.29 -4.71 5.62
N ILE A 174 -4.04 -5.67 6.52
CA ILE A 174 -2.94 -6.64 6.42
C ILE A 174 -3.07 -7.51 5.16
N HIS A 175 -4.27 -8.04 4.88
CA HIS A 175 -4.51 -8.82 3.66
C HIS A 175 -4.18 -8.01 2.40
N GLN A 176 -4.58 -6.74 2.36
CA GLN A 176 -4.30 -5.84 1.24
C GLN A 176 -2.80 -5.55 1.09
N GLN A 177 -2.07 -5.32 2.20
CA GLN A 177 -0.62 -5.06 2.19
C GLN A 177 0.18 -6.26 1.65
N LEU A 178 -0.22 -7.47 2.01
CA LEU A 178 0.53 -8.69 1.69
C LEU A 178 0.09 -9.36 0.39
N ALA A 179 -1.19 -9.28 0.06
CA ALA A 179 -1.81 -10.08 -1.00
C ALA A 179 -2.93 -9.37 -1.75
N GLY A 180 -2.94 -8.03 -1.77
CA GLY A 180 -4.01 -7.26 -2.41
C GLY A 180 -4.17 -7.59 -3.90
N ASP A 181 -3.09 -7.90 -4.59
CA ASP A 181 -3.11 -8.34 -6.00
C ASP A 181 -3.79 -9.71 -6.22
N LEU A 182 -3.89 -10.53 -5.17
CA LEU A 182 -4.54 -11.85 -5.19
C LEU A 182 -6.03 -11.78 -4.76
N LEU A 183 -6.46 -10.67 -4.17
CA LEU A 183 -7.85 -10.43 -3.82
C LEU A 183 -8.62 -10.04 -5.08
N LYS A 184 -9.81 -10.66 -5.28
CA LYS A 184 -10.66 -10.34 -6.42
C LYS A 184 -11.63 -9.23 -6.07
N SER A 185 -11.64 -8.18 -6.87
CA SER A 185 -12.56 -7.06 -6.72
C SER A 185 -12.88 -6.40 -8.05
N GLN A 186 -13.80 -5.41 -8.05
CA GLN A 186 -14.08 -4.59 -9.23
C GLN A 186 -12.92 -3.63 -9.51
N HIS A 187 -12.80 -3.13 -10.74
CA HIS A 187 -11.60 -2.43 -11.24
C HIS A 187 -11.08 -1.28 -10.37
N ALA A 188 -11.95 -0.46 -9.76
CA ALA A 188 -11.52 0.61 -8.88
C ALA A 188 -10.86 0.08 -7.61
N GLU A 189 -11.57 -0.81 -6.94
CA GLU A 189 -11.09 -1.45 -5.73
C GLU A 189 -9.85 -2.30 -6.03
N GLN A 190 -9.80 -3.00 -7.16
CA GLN A 190 -8.63 -3.75 -7.60
C GLN A 190 -7.38 -2.85 -7.73
N SER A 191 -7.54 -1.59 -8.17
CA SER A 191 -6.43 -0.63 -8.24
C SER A 191 -5.89 -0.27 -6.86
N HIS A 192 -6.76 -0.08 -5.88
CA HIS A 192 -6.38 0.13 -4.48
C HIS A 192 -5.68 -1.09 -3.89
N LEU A 193 -6.23 -2.29 -4.12
CA LEU A 193 -5.68 -3.56 -3.64
C LEU A 193 -4.27 -3.83 -4.19
N ILE A 194 -4.04 -3.58 -5.48
CA ILE A 194 -2.72 -3.69 -6.08
C ILE A 194 -1.75 -2.65 -5.49
N THR A 195 -2.21 -1.40 -5.32
CA THR A 195 -1.39 -0.31 -4.75
C THR A 195 -0.96 -0.61 -3.31
N ALA A 196 -1.82 -1.27 -2.53
CA ALA A 196 -1.52 -1.69 -1.16
C ALA A 196 -0.27 -2.57 -1.07
N THR A 197 -0.03 -3.43 -2.06
CA THR A 197 1.14 -4.32 -2.10
C THR A 197 2.48 -3.58 -2.26
N GLY A 198 2.44 -2.27 -2.46
CA GLY A 198 3.60 -1.38 -2.37
C GLY A 198 4.40 -1.54 -1.08
N PHE A 199 3.74 -1.95 0.02
CA PHE A 199 4.38 -2.31 1.29
C PHE A 199 5.60 -3.24 1.11
N LEU A 200 5.47 -4.27 0.26
CA LEU A 200 6.53 -5.23 -0.04
C LEU A 200 7.54 -4.71 -1.09
N ALA A 201 7.20 -3.63 -1.83
CA ALA A 201 7.97 -3.15 -2.97
C ALA A 201 8.90 -1.96 -2.67
N ILE A 202 8.51 -1.08 -1.72
CA ILE A 202 9.16 0.22 -1.47
C ILE A 202 10.41 0.17 -0.58
N GLY A 203 10.84 -1.01 -0.11
CA GLY A 203 12.03 -1.17 0.73
C GLY A 203 13.34 -0.80 0.04
N THR A 204 14.40 -0.68 0.83
CA THR A 204 15.76 -0.47 0.35
C THR A 204 16.29 -1.72 -0.38
N LYS A 205 17.11 -1.52 -1.41
CA LYS A 205 17.73 -2.60 -2.19
C LYS A 205 19.18 -2.28 -2.47
N ILE A 206 20.04 -3.30 -2.43
CA ILE A 206 21.43 -3.19 -2.88
C ILE A 206 21.44 -3.38 -4.41
N LEU A 207 21.45 -2.28 -5.16
CA LEU A 207 21.31 -2.28 -6.61
C LEU A 207 22.59 -2.65 -7.32
N ALA A 208 23.76 -2.27 -6.78
CA ALA A 208 25.08 -2.58 -7.31
C ALA A 208 25.52 -4.04 -7.09
N GLU A 209 24.79 -4.84 -6.28
CA GLU A 209 25.09 -6.27 -6.13
C GLU A 209 25.00 -6.98 -7.49
N LYS A 210 26.11 -7.58 -7.93
CA LYS A 210 26.24 -8.23 -9.24
C LYS A 210 25.76 -9.68 -9.25
N ASP A 211 25.81 -10.34 -8.08
CA ASP A 211 25.29 -11.69 -7.93
C ASP A 211 23.76 -11.67 -7.82
N PRO A 212 23.01 -12.14 -8.83
CA PRO A 212 21.57 -12.08 -8.83
C PRO A 212 20.93 -12.96 -7.75
N VAL A 213 21.59 -14.06 -7.36
CA VAL A 213 21.11 -14.98 -6.31
C VAL A 213 21.21 -14.29 -4.96
N LYS A 214 22.36 -13.69 -4.66
CA LYS A 214 22.56 -12.91 -3.44
C LYS A 214 21.66 -11.70 -3.38
N LYS A 215 21.57 -10.92 -4.45
CA LYS A 215 20.66 -9.77 -4.58
C LYS A 215 19.21 -10.14 -4.26
N ARG A 216 18.75 -11.27 -4.80
CA ARG A 216 17.39 -11.76 -4.51
C ARG A 216 17.22 -12.16 -3.05
N ALA A 217 18.19 -12.85 -2.46
CA ALA A 217 18.17 -13.24 -1.06
C ALA A 217 18.14 -12.03 -0.12
N ASP A 218 18.87 -10.97 -0.43
CA ASP A 218 18.91 -9.73 0.37
C ASP A 218 17.59 -8.94 0.28
N ILE A 219 16.92 -8.92 -0.89
CA ILE A 219 15.58 -8.35 -1.03
C ILE A 219 14.56 -9.13 -0.19
N VAL A 220 14.62 -10.45 -0.19
CA VAL A 220 13.73 -11.30 0.61
C VAL A 220 13.96 -11.08 2.10
N ASP A 221 15.22 -10.94 2.53
CA ASP A 221 15.57 -10.67 3.92
C ASP A 221 15.02 -9.33 4.40
N GLU A 222 15.15 -8.28 3.60
CA GLU A 222 14.57 -6.96 3.86
C GLU A 222 13.03 -7.02 4.01
N GLN A 223 12.38 -7.79 3.14
CA GLN A 223 10.92 -7.99 3.21
C GLN A 223 10.51 -8.77 4.47
N ILE A 224 11.29 -9.79 4.88
CA ILE A 224 11.03 -10.55 6.13
C ILE A 224 11.19 -9.65 7.34
N ASP A 225 12.29 -8.89 7.43
CA ASP A 225 12.55 -8.00 8.57
C ASP A 225 11.41 -6.97 8.71
N THR A 226 11.03 -6.33 7.60
CA THR A 226 9.94 -5.37 7.60
C THR A 226 8.63 -5.99 8.03
N LEU A 227 8.26 -7.13 7.46
CA LEU A 227 7.00 -7.82 7.75
C LEU A 227 6.92 -8.26 9.21
N SER A 228 8.00 -8.86 9.74
CA SER A 228 8.01 -9.39 11.10
C SER A 228 7.99 -8.27 12.14
N ARG A 229 8.78 -7.22 11.97
CA ARG A 229 8.77 -6.05 12.86
C ARG A 229 7.46 -5.27 12.79
N SER A 230 6.97 -5.02 11.57
CA SER A 230 5.76 -4.21 11.40
C SER A 230 4.50 -4.86 11.94
N LEU A 231 4.32 -6.15 11.74
CA LEU A 231 3.06 -6.84 12.01
C LEU A 231 3.09 -7.72 13.26
N MET A 232 4.27 -8.21 13.66
CA MET A 232 4.43 -9.10 14.81
C MET A 232 5.31 -8.53 15.93
N GLY A 233 6.01 -7.40 15.71
CA GLY A 233 6.89 -6.81 16.70
C GLY A 233 8.05 -7.72 17.09
N ILE A 234 8.55 -8.57 16.20
CA ILE A 234 9.69 -9.46 16.42
C ILE A 234 10.71 -9.37 15.30
N SER A 235 11.97 -9.65 15.58
CA SER A 235 13.04 -9.74 14.59
C SER A 235 13.25 -11.20 14.18
N ILE A 236 13.12 -11.51 12.88
CA ILE A 236 13.34 -12.88 12.35
C ILE A 236 14.65 -12.97 11.56
N SER A 237 15.19 -11.86 11.07
CA SER A 237 16.38 -11.85 10.17
C SER A 237 17.62 -12.51 10.77
N CYS A 238 17.78 -12.53 12.11
CA CYS A 238 18.87 -13.27 12.76
C CYS A 238 18.85 -14.77 12.41
N ALA A 239 17.66 -15.33 12.19
CA ALA A 239 17.48 -16.74 11.86
C ALA A 239 17.88 -17.11 10.41
N ARG A 240 18.31 -16.15 9.61
CA ARG A 240 18.87 -16.37 8.25
C ARG A 240 20.10 -17.26 8.27
N CYS A 241 20.97 -17.10 9.27
CA CYS A 241 22.28 -17.77 9.30
C CYS A 241 22.37 -18.92 10.33
N HIS A 242 21.64 -18.84 11.43
CA HIS A 242 21.59 -19.79 12.56
C HIS A 242 20.25 -19.59 13.30
N ASP A 243 19.87 -20.54 14.12
CA ASP A 243 18.68 -20.39 14.96
C ASP A 243 18.74 -19.08 15.77
N HIS A 244 17.61 -18.39 15.91
CA HIS A 244 17.57 -17.10 16.60
C HIS A 244 18.12 -17.25 18.04
N LYS A 245 18.96 -16.31 18.46
CA LYS A 245 19.72 -16.43 19.71
C LYS A 245 18.81 -16.44 20.95
N PHE A 246 17.71 -15.72 20.91
CA PHE A 246 16.84 -15.47 22.06
C PHE A 246 15.45 -16.07 21.88
N ASP A 247 14.81 -15.76 20.75
CA ASP A 247 13.46 -16.20 20.44
C ASP A 247 13.45 -17.63 19.89
N PRO A 248 12.36 -18.40 20.06
CA PRO A 248 12.26 -19.78 19.59
C PRO A 248 12.03 -19.88 18.07
N ILE A 249 12.86 -19.19 17.28
CA ILE A 249 12.79 -19.11 15.83
C ILE A 249 13.94 -19.91 15.22
N PRO A 250 13.70 -21.15 14.77
CA PRO A 250 14.72 -21.91 14.07
C PRO A 250 14.98 -21.36 12.67
N THR A 251 16.17 -21.58 12.14
CA THR A 251 16.54 -21.23 10.76
C THR A 251 15.52 -21.74 9.74
N SER A 252 14.93 -22.91 9.98
CA SER A 252 13.88 -23.48 9.11
C SER A 252 12.62 -22.60 9.01
N ASP A 253 12.27 -21.84 10.06
CA ASP A 253 11.13 -20.91 10.02
C ASP A 253 11.43 -19.69 9.14
N TYR A 254 12.67 -19.16 9.22
CA TYR A 254 13.11 -18.11 8.32
C TYR A 254 12.96 -18.53 6.86
N TYR A 255 13.47 -19.74 6.48
CA TYR A 255 13.39 -20.18 5.08
C TYR A 255 11.99 -20.62 4.67
N ALA A 256 11.12 -20.97 5.59
CA ALA A 256 9.70 -21.18 5.31
C ALA A 256 9.01 -19.88 4.88
N LEU A 257 9.26 -18.75 5.58
CA LEU A 257 8.78 -17.42 5.19
C LEU A 257 9.51 -16.91 3.95
N ALA A 258 10.81 -17.12 3.85
CA ALA A 258 11.59 -16.74 2.67
C ALA A 258 11.04 -17.39 1.39
N GLY A 259 10.54 -18.61 1.45
CA GLY A 259 9.89 -19.28 0.32
C GLY A 259 8.65 -18.53 -0.18
N ILE A 260 7.84 -17.95 0.73
CA ILE A 260 6.67 -17.15 0.39
C ILE A 260 7.08 -15.89 -0.37
N LEU A 261 8.06 -15.15 0.14
CA LEU A 261 8.52 -13.89 -0.45
C LEU A 261 9.42 -14.10 -1.67
N HIS A 262 10.18 -15.19 -1.73
CA HIS A 262 10.93 -15.59 -2.91
C HIS A 262 10.00 -15.93 -4.09
N SER A 263 8.83 -16.53 -3.80
CA SER A 263 7.76 -16.79 -4.78
C SER A 263 6.97 -15.53 -5.18
N THR A 264 7.47 -14.33 -4.84
CA THR A 264 6.82 -13.04 -5.09
C THR A 264 7.73 -12.15 -5.91
N SER A 265 7.26 -11.55 -6.98
CA SER A 265 8.00 -10.64 -7.86
C SER A 265 7.63 -9.19 -7.61
N ILE A 266 8.61 -8.28 -7.53
CA ILE A 266 8.38 -6.84 -7.45
C ILE A 266 8.35 -6.27 -8.86
N GLU A 267 7.35 -5.46 -9.18
CA GLU A 267 7.24 -4.79 -10.49
C GLU A 267 6.38 -3.51 -10.41
N ASP A 268 6.58 -2.61 -11.37
CA ASP A 268 5.68 -1.50 -11.61
C ASP A 268 4.45 -1.97 -12.40
N ARG A 269 3.28 -1.97 -11.75
CA ARG A 269 2.02 -2.44 -12.34
C ARG A 269 1.17 -1.28 -12.82
N SER A 270 0.54 -1.46 -13.99
CA SER A 270 -0.48 -0.51 -14.49
C SER A 270 -1.82 -0.78 -13.81
N VAL A 271 -2.40 0.26 -13.23
CA VAL A 271 -3.73 0.23 -12.59
C VAL A 271 -4.58 1.38 -13.09
N TYR A 272 -5.91 1.25 -13.03
CA TYR A 272 -6.83 2.28 -13.49
C TYR A 272 -6.86 3.50 -12.56
N ARG A 273 -7.03 4.68 -13.15
CA ARG A 273 -7.26 5.90 -12.36
C ARG A 273 -8.61 5.82 -11.65
N PRO A 274 -8.70 6.22 -10.37
CA PRO A 274 -9.97 6.20 -9.64
C PRO A 274 -11.10 7.01 -10.32
N ASP A 275 -10.77 8.17 -10.88
CA ASP A 275 -11.68 9.06 -11.60
C ASP A 275 -12.12 8.50 -12.96
N ALA A 276 -11.33 7.64 -13.58
CA ALA A 276 -11.63 7.02 -14.87
C ALA A 276 -12.33 5.66 -14.77
N VAL A 277 -12.43 5.07 -13.59
CA VAL A 277 -12.93 3.70 -13.38
C VAL A 277 -14.35 3.51 -13.91
N ASN A 278 -15.26 4.46 -13.67
CA ASN A 278 -16.64 4.36 -14.13
C ASN A 278 -16.72 4.42 -15.67
N ALA A 279 -15.89 5.24 -16.31
CA ALA A 279 -15.80 5.32 -17.77
C ALA A 279 -15.22 4.01 -18.34
N GLU A 280 -14.18 3.48 -17.71
CA GLU A 280 -13.54 2.23 -18.10
C GLU A 280 -14.48 1.02 -17.91
N ASN A 281 -15.22 0.94 -16.82
CA ASN A 281 -16.23 -0.09 -16.61
C ASN A 281 -17.32 -0.07 -17.72
N LYS A 282 -17.79 1.12 -18.11
CA LYS A 282 -18.73 1.27 -19.24
C LYS A 282 -18.09 0.81 -20.55
N ARG A 283 -16.83 1.17 -20.81
CA ARG A 283 -16.07 0.75 -22.00
C ARG A 283 -15.94 -0.76 -22.06
N LEU A 284 -15.51 -1.41 -20.99
CA LEU A 284 -15.34 -2.86 -20.90
C LEU A 284 -16.67 -3.63 -20.99
N SER A 285 -17.74 -3.10 -20.38
CA SER A 285 -19.08 -3.67 -20.51
C SER A 285 -19.55 -3.62 -21.96
N LYS A 286 -19.30 -2.50 -22.66
CA LYS A 286 -19.65 -2.36 -24.08
C LYS A 286 -18.81 -3.27 -24.98
N ILE A 287 -17.52 -3.44 -24.70
CA ILE A 287 -16.65 -4.40 -25.38
C ILE A 287 -17.23 -5.81 -25.25
N LYS A 288 -17.56 -6.24 -24.04
CA LYS A 288 -18.14 -7.57 -23.81
C LYS A 288 -19.47 -7.76 -24.55
N HIS A 289 -20.35 -6.77 -24.52
CA HIS A 289 -21.62 -6.83 -25.24
C HIS A 289 -21.41 -6.99 -26.75
N LEU A 290 -20.48 -6.21 -27.33
CA LEU A 290 -20.16 -6.33 -28.76
C LEU A 290 -19.51 -7.68 -29.12
N GLU A 291 -18.70 -8.27 -28.25
CA GLU A 291 -18.14 -9.61 -28.44
C GLU A 291 -19.24 -10.68 -28.41
N ASP A 292 -20.21 -10.60 -27.51
CA ASP A 292 -21.36 -11.49 -27.42
C ASP A 292 -22.28 -11.30 -28.64
N ASP A 293 -22.54 -10.07 -29.08
CA ASP A 293 -23.30 -9.76 -30.28
C ASP A 293 -22.65 -10.34 -31.54
N LEU A 294 -21.35 -10.17 -31.71
CA LEU A 294 -20.60 -10.75 -32.85
C LEU A 294 -20.73 -12.26 -32.88
N LYS A 295 -20.61 -12.93 -31.74
CA LYS A 295 -20.80 -14.39 -31.64
C LYS A 295 -22.21 -14.82 -32.01
N ASN A 296 -23.23 -14.06 -31.60
CA ASN A 296 -24.62 -14.31 -31.98
C ASN A 296 -24.87 -14.11 -33.48
N LEU A 297 -24.32 -13.04 -34.08
CA LEU A 297 -24.41 -12.74 -35.50
C LEU A 297 -23.69 -13.83 -36.33
N GLU A 298 -22.56 -14.36 -35.83
CA GLU A 298 -21.84 -15.45 -36.48
C GLU A 298 -22.64 -16.76 -36.47
N SER A 299 -23.32 -17.08 -35.39
CA SER A 299 -24.24 -18.21 -35.29
C SER A 299 -25.42 -18.04 -36.24
N LYS A 300 -26.04 -16.87 -36.34
CA LYS A 300 -27.13 -16.56 -37.28
C LYS A 300 -26.66 -16.69 -38.72
N PHE A 301 -25.48 -16.17 -39.05
CA PHE A 301 -24.88 -16.28 -40.37
C PHE A 301 -24.69 -17.76 -40.76
N SER A 302 -24.09 -18.57 -39.86
CA SER A 302 -23.86 -20.00 -40.10
C SER A 302 -25.15 -20.78 -40.40
N ASN A 303 -26.27 -20.43 -39.77
CA ASN A 303 -27.56 -21.07 -40.01
C ASN A 303 -28.19 -20.75 -41.40
N LEU A 304 -27.75 -19.65 -42.03
CA LEU A 304 -28.18 -19.22 -43.36
C LEU A 304 -27.31 -19.78 -44.49
N ILE A 305 -26.23 -20.48 -44.18
CA ILE A 305 -25.39 -21.19 -45.16
C ILE A 305 -25.93 -22.59 -45.34
N ASP A 306 -25.97 -23.06 -46.59
CA ASP A 306 -26.24 -24.48 -46.91
C ASP A 306 -24.91 -25.26 -46.79
N GLY A 307 -24.78 -26.05 -45.71
CA GLY A 307 -23.58 -26.82 -45.41
C GLY A 307 -23.15 -27.80 -46.49
N ASP A 308 -24.10 -28.31 -47.27
CA ASP A 308 -23.85 -29.27 -48.38
C ASP A 308 -23.35 -28.57 -49.65
N ALA A 309 -23.37 -27.24 -49.71
CA ALA A 309 -22.95 -26.42 -50.86
C ALA A 309 -21.92 -25.36 -50.46
N VAL A 310 -20.91 -25.76 -49.69
CA VAL A 310 -19.76 -24.95 -49.31
C VAL A 310 -18.53 -25.48 -50.03
N LEU A 311 -17.89 -24.62 -50.84
CA LEU A 311 -16.64 -24.90 -51.52
C LEU A 311 -15.52 -24.10 -50.90
N GLN A 312 -14.45 -24.73 -50.52
CA GLN A 312 -13.21 -24.06 -50.05
C GLN A 312 -12.03 -24.46 -50.91
N ILE A 313 -11.28 -23.46 -51.37
CA ILE A 313 -10.13 -23.60 -52.27
C ILE A 313 -8.92 -23.00 -51.55
N GLU A 314 -7.83 -23.71 -51.50
CA GLU A 314 -6.52 -23.18 -51.14
C GLU A 314 -6.02 -22.27 -52.26
N ALA A 315 -5.58 -21.07 -51.93
CA ALA A 315 -5.28 -20.06 -52.94
C ALA A 315 -4.08 -20.45 -53.87
N GLU A 316 -3.19 -21.28 -53.43
CA GLU A 316 -2.10 -21.83 -54.23
C GLU A 316 -2.53 -22.87 -55.26
N LYS A 317 -3.82 -23.34 -55.21
CA LYS A 317 -4.36 -24.32 -56.15
C LYS A 317 -5.06 -23.65 -57.33
N PHE A 318 -4.51 -22.58 -57.87
CA PHE A 318 -5.03 -21.91 -59.04
C PHE A 318 -4.76 -22.75 -60.31
N THR A 319 -5.67 -22.71 -61.31
CA THR A 319 -5.55 -23.40 -62.61
C THR A 319 -4.68 -22.67 -63.59
N SER A 320 -4.62 -21.35 -63.56
CA SER A 320 -3.78 -20.48 -64.33
C SER A 320 -3.44 -19.21 -63.55
N GLY A 321 -2.23 -18.67 -63.65
CA GLY A 321 -1.89 -17.47 -62.92
C GLY A 321 -0.38 -17.12 -63.02
N ASN A 322 -0.04 -15.90 -62.63
CA ASN A 322 1.33 -15.44 -62.54
C ASN A 322 1.70 -14.99 -61.13
N VAL A 323 0.89 -15.33 -60.11
CA VAL A 323 1.15 -15.03 -58.71
C VAL A 323 2.24 -15.92 -58.14
N LYS A 324 2.91 -15.42 -57.09
CA LYS A 324 3.97 -16.18 -56.40
C LYS A 324 3.33 -16.97 -55.24
N ILE A 325 3.65 -18.27 -55.18
CA ILE A 325 3.32 -19.10 -54.01
C ILE A 325 4.45 -18.91 -52.98
N ILE A 326 4.01 -18.63 -51.74
CA ILE A 326 4.90 -18.54 -50.59
C ILE A 326 4.54 -19.73 -49.68
N GLU A 327 5.46 -20.68 -49.59
CA GLU A 327 5.28 -21.87 -48.76
C GLU A 327 5.42 -21.56 -47.26
N ALA A 328 4.69 -22.28 -46.43
CA ALA A 328 4.81 -22.20 -44.99
C ALA A 328 6.18 -22.72 -44.50
N GLU A 329 6.89 -21.97 -43.72
CA GLU A 329 8.21 -22.37 -43.18
C GLU A 329 8.06 -23.35 -41.99
N ASN A 330 6.90 -23.40 -41.36
CA ASN A 330 6.57 -24.31 -40.24
C ASN A 330 5.09 -24.65 -40.17
N ALA A 331 4.70 -25.59 -39.30
CA ALA A 331 3.33 -26.10 -39.18
C ALA A 331 2.31 -25.07 -38.66
N GLN A 332 2.75 -23.92 -38.19
CA GLN A 332 1.87 -22.83 -37.65
C GLN A 332 1.61 -21.75 -38.71
N GLU A 333 2.27 -21.79 -39.85
CA GLU A 333 2.12 -20.83 -40.93
C GLU A 333 1.27 -21.44 -42.07
N ALA A 334 0.59 -20.57 -42.81
CA ALA A 334 -0.19 -20.98 -43.96
C ALA A 334 0.57 -20.69 -45.25
N THR A 335 0.51 -21.61 -46.24
CA THR A 335 0.93 -21.33 -47.61
C THR A 335 -0.09 -20.34 -48.21
N TYR A 336 0.39 -19.35 -48.95
CA TYR A 336 -0.45 -18.30 -49.52
C TYR A 336 0.12 -17.83 -50.87
N ILE A 337 -0.73 -17.17 -51.67
CA ILE A 337 -0.26 -16.47 -52.88
C ILE A 337 -0.06 -14.97 -52.61
N SER A 338 0.92 -14.41 -53.31
CA SER A 338 1.26 -13.00 -53.24
C SER A 338 1.71 -12.52 -54.63
N ASP A 339 1.95 -11.20 -54.76
CA ASP A 339 2.48 -10.65 -55.98
C ASP A 339 3.91 -11.14 -56.24
N PRO A 340 4.26 -11.42 -57.52
CA PRO A 340 5.62 -11.76 -57.91
C PRO A 340 6.54 -10.55 -58.10
N GLY A 341 6.08 -9.32 -57.77
CA GLY A 341 6.77 -8.07 -58.07
C GLY A 341 6.55 -7.56 -59.51
N SER A 342 5.59 -8.08 -60.23
CA SER A 342 5.23 -7.67 -61.58
C SER A 342 4.00 -6.75 -61.62
N GLN A 343 3.75 -6.19 -62.84
CA GLN A 343 2.75 -5.11 -62.96
C GLN A 343 1.28 -5.56 -62.93
N ASP A 344 0.96 -6.84 -63.37
CA ASP A 344 -0.37 -7.38 -63.48
C ASP A 344 -0.43 -8.78 -62.87
N ASN A 345 -1.02 -8.88 -61.70
CA ASN A 345 -1.15 -10.16 -60.99
C ASN A 345 -2.53 -10.75 -61.22
N TYR A 346 -2.57 -12.03 -61.60
CA TYR A 346 -3.83 -12.75 -61.66
C TYR A 346 -3.69 -14.20 -61.20
N ALA A 347 -4.80 -14.76 -60.70
CA ALA A 347 -4.96 -16.19 -60.42
C ALA A 347 -6.40 -16.63 -60.82
N GLU A 348 -6.50 -17.76 -61.52
CA GLU A 348 -7.76 -18.35 -62.00
C GLU A 348 -8.06 -19.65 -61.27
N TYR A 349 -9.32 -19.84 -60.93
CA TYR A 349 -9.80 -21.02 -60.24
C TYR A 349 -11.02 -21.55 -60.95
N THR A 350 -11.15 -22.88 -61.07
CA THR A 350 -12.32 -23.55 -61.58
C THR A 350 -13.20 -24.05 -60.41
N LEU A 351 -14.47 -23.69 -60.40
CA LEU A 351 -15.45 -24.11 -59.42
C LEU A 351 -16.49 -25.05 -60.06
N GLU A 352 -16.78 -26.15 -59.40
CA GLU A 352 -17.92 -27.02 -59.73
C GLU A 352 -19.09 -26.74 -58.82
N ILE A 353 -20.12 -26.12 -59.32
CA ILE A 353 -21.30 -25.70 -58.55
C ILE A 353 -22.38 -26.78 -58.67
N SER A 354 -22.75 -27.37 -57.52
CA SER A 354 -23.74 -28.48 -57.46
C SER A 354 -25.18 -28.01 -57.29
N LYS A 355 -25.42 -26.80 -56.79
CA LYS A 355 -26.74 -26.22 -56.53
C LYS A 355 -26.84 -24.83 -57.12
N LYS A 356 -27.91 -24.52 -57.88
CA LYS A 356 -28.20 -23.18 -58.40
C LYS A 356 -28.58 -22.22 -57.26
N GLY A 357 -28.00 -21.00 -57.20
CA GLY A 357 -28.41 -19.99 -56.23
C GLY A 357 -27.40 -18.84 -56.04
N HIS A 358 -27.67 -18.03 -55.01
CA HIS A 358 -26.74 -16.97 -54.60
C HIS A 358 -25.70 -17.54 -53.63
N TYR A 359 -24.44 -17.17 -53.84
CA TYR A 359 -23.33 -17.61 -53.03
C TYR A 359 -22.62 -16.42 -52.42
N SER A 360 -22.24 -16.52 -51.11
CA SER A 360 -21.27 -15.65 -50.43
C SER A 360 -19.88 -16.02 -50.90
N ILE A 361 -19.06 -15.03 -51.22
CA ILE A 361 -17.66 -15.22 -51.60
C ILE A 361 -16.81 -14.58 -50.49
N ASP A 362 -16.06 -15.40 -49.76
CA ASP A 362 -15.24 -14.99 -48.64
C ASP A 362 -13.77 -15.33 -48.92
N PHE A 363 -12.90 -14.37 -48.74
CA PHE A 363 -11.43 -14.55 -48.87
C PHE A 363 -10.76 -14.51 -47.50
N ARG A 364 -9.81 -15.42 -47.29
CA ARG A 364 -8.90 -15.39 -46.15
C ARG A 364 -7.57 -14.85 -46.60
N TYR A 365 -7.20 -13.64 -46.10
CA TYR A 365 -5.97 -12.99 -46.46
C TYR A 365 -5.39 -12.13 -45.39
N ALA A 366 -4.07 -11.76 -45.52
CA ALA A 366 -3.37 -10.81 -44.71
C ALA A 366 -2.95 -9.58 -45.53
N ALA A 367 -3.16 -8.37 -44.95
CA ALA A 367 -2.81 -7.11 -45.55
C ALA A 367 -2.48 -6.05 -44.49
N GLU A 368 -1.29 -5.43 -44.54
CA GLU A 368 -0.92 -4.30 -43.71
C GLU A 368 -1.38 -2.97 -44.35
N SER A 369 -1.52 -2.95 -45.66
CA SER A 369 -2.08 -1.85 -46.43
C SER A 369 -3.11 -2.33 -47.44
N SER A 370 -4.07 -1.50 -47.80
CA SER A 370 -5.11 -1.83 -48.81
C SER A 370 -4.47 -2.12 -50.17
N ARG A 371 -4.76 -3.27 -50.73
CA ARG A 371 -4.34 -3.69 -52.07
C ARG A 371 -5.51 -4.17 -52.90
N PRO A 372 -6.39 -3.23 -53.36
CA PRO A 372 -7.65 -3.60 -54.01
C PRO A 372 -7.41 -4.36 -55.33
N GLY A 373 -8.20 -5.40 -55.50
CA GLY A 373 -8.27 -6.17 -56.69
C GLY A 373 -9.67 -6.28 -57.25
N LYS A 374 -9.84 -7.12 -58.28
CA LYS A 374 -11.12 -7.45 -58.90
C LYS A 374 -11.31 -8.97 -58.99
N LEU A 375 -12.49 -9.41 -58.66
CA LEU A 375 -12.92 -10.80 -58.94
C LEU A 375 -13.84 -10.79 -60.16
N ILE A 376 -13.41 -11.45 -61.19
CA ILE A 376 -14.09 -11.62 -62.47
C ILE A 376 -14.65 -13.04 -62.54
N ILE A 377 -15.96 -13.19 -62.74
CA ILE A 377 -16.65 -14.46 -62.80
C ILE A 377 -17.03 -14.77 -64.27
N ASN A 378 -16.64 -15.94 -64.76
CA ASN A 378 -16.89 -16.39 -66.14
C ASN A 378 -16.48 -15.36 -67.25
N GLY A 379 -15.45 -14.58 -67.00
CA GLY A 379 -14.93 -13.56 -67.95
C GLY A 379 -15.75 -12.24 -67.99
N ASP A 380 -16.80 -12.12 -67.21
CA ASP A 380 -17.63 -10.90 -67.17
C ASP A 380 -16.93 -9.76 -66.41
N GLN A 381 -16.21 -8.92 -67.13
CA GLN A 381 -15.50 -7.79 -66.59
C GLN A 381 -16.38 -6.62 -66.16
N GLN A 382 -17.59 -6.51 -66.74
CA GLN A 382 -18.51 -5.41 -66.43
C GLN A 382 -19.15 -5.57 -65.02
N ASN A 383 -19.37 -6.78 -64.58
CA ASN A 383 -19.95 -7.10 -63.25
C ASN A 383 -18.89 -7.68 -62.28
N SER A 384 -17.60 -7.26 -62.42
CA SER A 384 -16.55 -7.66 -61.51
C SER A 384 -16.76 -7.15 -60.10
N LEU A 385 -16.51 -7.98 -59.08
CA LEU A 385 -16.56 -7.61 -57.65
C LEU A 385 -15.24 -6.97 -57.18
N PRO A 386 -15.23 -5.86 -56.47
CA PRO A 386 -14.05 -5.36 -55.80
C PRO A 386 -13.66 -6.27 -54.64
N VAL A 387 -12.39 -6.70 -54.56
CA VAL A 387 -11.88 -7.62 -53.55
C VAL A 387 -10.53 -7.16 -52.98
N LEU A 388 -10.08 -7.76 -51.87
CA LEU A 388 -8.74 -7.51 -51.23
C LEU A 388 -8.48 -6.07 -50.79
N SER A 389 -9.56 -5.32 -50.53
CA SER A 389 -9.45 -3.90 -50.17
C SER A 389 -9.30 -3.62 -48.67
N GLU A 390 -9.61 -4.59 -47.80
CA GLU A 390 -9.56 -4.39 -46.35
C GLU A 390 -8.15 -4.61 -45.76
N VAL A 391 -7.80 -3.82 -44.76
CA VAL A 391 -6.54 -3.93 -44.01
C VAL A 391 -6.76 -4.85 -42.82
N THR A 392 -5.91 -5.90 -42.68
CA THR A 392 -6.06 -6.89 -41.61
C THR A 392 -5.12 -6.67 -40.43
N GLY A 393 -4.09 -5.78 -40.58
CA GLY A 393 -3.19 -5.37 -39.53
C GLY A 393 -1.72 -5.84 -39.67
N GLY A 394 -1.38 -6.57 -40.75
CA GLY A 394 -0.01 -7.02 -41.05
C GLY A 394 0.04 -8.05 -42.16
N TRP A 395 1.25 -8.46 -42.55
CA TRP A 395 1.49 -9.41 -43.67
C TRP A 395 1.62 -10.86 -43.28
N SER A 396 1.88 -11.18 -41.99
CA SER A 396 2.09 -12.59 -41.58
C SER A 396 0.80 -13.36 -41.41
N SER A 397 0.87 -14.69 -41.41
CA SER A 397 -0.29 -15.61 -41.27
C SER A 397 -1.16 -15.35 -40.03
N LYS A 398 -0.58 -14.83 -38.93
CA LYS A 398 -1.35 -14.45 -37.73
C LYS A 398 -2.33 -13.29 -37.92
N PHE A 399 -2.19 -12.51 -39.03
CA PHE A 399 -3.11 -11.42 -39.37
C PHE A 399 -4.12 -11.84 -40.46
N GLN A 400 -4.14 -13.09 -40.89
CA GLN A 400 -5.11 -13.59 -41.85
C GLN A 400 -6.52 -13.58 -41.25
N LYS A 401 -7.47 -13.03 -42.02
CA LYS A 401 -8.90 -12.97 -41.65
C LYS A 401 -9.76 -13.37 -42.81
N TRP A 402 -10.90 -13.98 -42.48
CA TRP A 402 -11.97 -14.19 -43.43
C TRP A 402 -12.74 -12.90 -43.65
N ILE A 403 -12.81 -12.43 -44.87
CA ILE A 403 -13.49 -11.21 -45.30
C ILE A 403 -14.50 -11.57 -46.37
N ASN A 404 -15.75 -11.11 -46.19
CA ASN A 404 -16.76 -11.26 -47.23
C ASN A 404 -16.52 -10.24 -48.32
N GLU A 405 -16.18 -10.71 -49.53
CA GLU A 405 -15.86 -9.89 -50.68
C GLU A 405 -17.07 -9.60 -51.55
N GLY A 406 -18.20 -10.30 -51.32
CA GLY A 406 -19.43 -10.06 -52.06
C GLY A 406 -20.27 -11.31 -52.26
N TYR A 407 -21.21 -11.19 -53.20
CA TYR A 407 -22.17 -12.22 -53.51
C TYR A 407 -22.29 -12.36 -55.03
N ALA A 408 -22.40 -13.61 -55.51
CA ALA A 408 -22.64 -13.90 -56.93
C ALA A 408 -23.72 -14.95 -57.08
N PHE A 409 -24.41 -14.90 -58.20
CA PHE A 409 -25.34 -15.97 -58.60
C PHE A 409 -24.64 -16.98 -59.51
N PHE A 410 -24.76 -18.27 -59.18
CA PHE A 410 -24.23 -19.34 -59.97
C PHE A 410 -25.36 -20.31 -60.40
N ASP A 411 -25.29 -20.73 -61.65
CA ASP A 411 -26.01 -21.91 -62.16
C ASP A 411 -25.25 -23.20 -61.81
N VAL A 412 -25.86 -24.36 -61.97
CA VAL A 412 -25.21 -25.65 -61.81
C VAL A 412 -24.17 -25.84 -62.93
N GLY A 413 -22.97 -26.32 -62.59
CA GLY A 413 -21.91 -26.62 -63.57
C GLY A 413 -20.58 -25.94 -63.23
N GLU A 414 -19.68 -25.93 -64.21
CA GLU A 414 -18.32 -25.37 -64.08
C GLU A 414 -18.31 -23.85 -64.27
N HIS A 415 -17.63 -23.13 -63.34
CA HIS A 415 -17.47 -21.66 -63.35
C HIS A 415 -16.00 -21.29 -63.18
N ASN A 416 -15.56 -20.22 -63.84
CA ASN A 416 -14.22 -19.68 -63.72
C ASN A 416 -14.25 -18.45 -62.83
N LEU A 417 -13.39 -18.42 -61.78
CA LEU A 417 -13.11 -17.26 -60.97
C LEU A 417 -11.73 -16.73 -61.27
N ARG A 418 -11.60 -15.49 -61.69
CA ARG A 418 -10.35 -14.82 -61.94
C ARG A 418 -10.16 -13.63 -61.00
N ILE A 419 -9.14 -13.71 -60.16
CA ILE A 419 -8.76 -12.63 -59.28
C ILE A 419 -7.66 -11.83 -59.95
N GLU A 420 -7.80 -10.51 -60.08
CA GLU A 420 -6.78 -9.58 -60.60
C GLU A 420 -6.47 -8.52 -59.56
N SER A 421 -5.15 -8.18 -59.38
CA SER A 421 -4.72 -7.12 -58.50
C SER A 421 -3.51 -6.38 -59.12
N LYS A 422 -3.53 -5.04 -59.07
CA LYS A 422 -2.49 -4.14 -59.66
C LYS A 422 -2.09 -3.03 -58.68
N PRO A 423 -0.83 -2.72 -58.51
CA PRO A 423 0.36 -3.52 -58.94
C PRO A 423 0.74 -4.60 -57.95
N LEU A 424 0.18 -4.57 -56.72
CA LEU A 424 0.51 -5.46 -55.62
C LEU A 424 -0.73 -6.24 -55.15
N MET A 425 -0.53 -7.46 -54.63
CA MET A 425 -1.59 -8.34 -54.16
C MET A 425 -1.41 -8.59 -52.63
N SER A 426 -2.55 -8.63 -51.88
CA SER A 426 -2.58 -9.09 -50.50
C SER A 426 -2.18 -10.58 -50.40
N HIS A 427 -1.71 -11.02 -49.24
CA HIS A 427 -1.30 -12.41 -49.00
C HIS A 427 -2.55 -13.29 -48.84
N LEU A 428 -3.06 -13.79 -49.98
CA LEU A 428 -4.28 -14.62 -50.06
C LEU A 428 -4.00 -16.08 -49.76
N ASP A 429 -4.68 -16.62 -48.75
CA ASP A 429 -4.52 -18.01 -48.30
C ASP A 429 -5.65 -18.92 -48.85
N LYS A 430 -6.92 -18.50 -48.72
CA LYS A 430 -8.06 -19.34 -49.09
C LYS A 430 -9.23 -18.53 -49.66
N ILE A 431 -9.98 -19.20 -50.49
CA ILE A 431 -11.25 -18.73 -51.04
C ILE A 431 -12.36 -19.68 -50.56
N LYS A 432 -13.46 -19.14 -50.05
CA LYS A 432 -14.63 -19.92 -49.68
C LYS A 432 -15.85 -19.37 -50.40
N VAL A 433 -16.61 -20.26 -51.03
CA VAL A 433 -17.83 -19.96 -51.78
C VAL A 433 -18.96 -20.79 -51.16
N SER A 434 -19.97 -20.12 -50.59
CA SER A 434 -21.01 -20.77 -49.79
C SER A 434 -22.41 -20.38 -50.26
N LEU A 435 -23.24 -21.37 -50.57
CA LEU A 435 -24.64 -21.13 -50.95
C LEU A 435 -25.42 -20.51 -49.77
N VAL A 436 -26.08 -19.35 -50.03
CA VAL A 436 -26.85 -18.63 -49.03
C VAL A 436 -28.34 -18.89 -49.23
N LYS A 437 -29.05 -19.25 -48.12
CA LYS A 437 -30.51 -19.52 -48.12
C LYS A 437 -31.36 -18.27 -48.29
N ASN A 438 -30.87 -17.13 -47.82
CA ASN A 438 -31.55 -15.85 -47.93
C ASN A 438 -30.48 -14.73 -48.10
N LEU A 439 -30.36 -14.18 -49.31
CA LEU A 439 -29.35 -13.19 -49.65
C LEU A 439 -29.50 -11.87 -48.88
N GLU A 440 -30.73 -11.34 -48.75
CA GLU A 440 -30.99 -10.05 -48.12
C GLU A 440 -30.67 -10.10 -46.61
N LEU A 441 -31.06 -11.19 -45.94
CA LEU A 441 -30.76 -11.38 -44.51
C LEU A 441 -29.25 -11.57 -44.25
N VAL A 442 -28.55 -12.29 -45.17
CA VAL A 442 -27.11 -12.48 -45.08
C VAL A 442 -26.37 -11.17 -45.28
N LYS A 443 -26.81 -10.31 -46.19
CA LYS A 443 -26.22 -8.95 -46.36
C LYS A 443 -26.40 -8.08 -45.12
N GLU A 444 -27.61 -8.11 -44.52
CA GLU A 444 -27.90 -7.40 -43.27
C GLU A 444 -26.98 -7.85 -42.13
N ILE A 445 -26.90 -9.18 -41.90
CA ILE A 445 -26.04 -9.76 -40.85
C ILE A 445 -24.57 -9.39 -41.06
N ASN A 446 -24.06 -9.46 -42.29
CA ASN A 446 -22.68 -9.08 -42.57
C ASN A 446 -22.44 -7.59 -42.40
N GLY A 447 -23.41 -6.71 -42.69
CA GLY A 447 -23.38 -5.28 -42.41
C GLY A 447 -23.28 -4.99 -40.92
N ASP A 448 -24.06 -5.68 -40.10
CA ASP A 448 -24.05 -5.54 -38.64
C ASP A 448 -22.77 -6.10 -38.02
N ARG A 449 -22.26 -7.24 -38.50
CA ARG A 449 -20.95 -7.79 -38.10
C ARG A 449 -19.80 -6.79 -38.37
N LYS A 450 -19.83 -6.14 -39.55
CA LYS A 450 -18.82 -5.15 -39.94
C LYS A 450 -18.88 -3.92 -39.00
N LYS A 451 -20.08 -3.39 -38.73
CA LYS A 451 -20.28 -2.27 -37.80
C LYS A 451 -19.82 -2.63 -36.40
N ALA A 452 -20.23 -3.76 -35.84
CA ALA A 452 -19.86 -4.22 -34.52
C ALA A 452 -18.33 -4.44 -34.40
N SER A 453 -17.69 -5.03 -35.44
CA SER A 453 -16.24 -5.23 -35.47
C SER A 453 -15.44 -3.92 -35.48
N LEU A 454 -15.90 -2.91 -36.24
CA LEU A 454 -15.27 -1.58 -36.29
C LEU A 454 -15.39 -0.86 -34.95
N GLU A 455 -16.59 -0.91 -34.33
CA GLU A 455 -16.80 -0.30 -33.01
C GLU A 455 -15.99 -1.01 -31.92
N LEU A 456 -15.90 -2.34 -31.96
CA LEU A 456 -15.08 -3.13 -31.05
C LEU A 456 -13.59 -2.77 -31.21
N ALA A 457 -13.09 -2.66 -32.44
CA ALA A 457 -11.71 -2.28 -32.72
C ALA A 457 -11.40 -0.86 -32.19
N LYS A 458 -12.32 0.10 -32.42
CA LYS A 458 -12.22 1.46 -31.89
C LYS A 458 -12.12 1.44 -30.35
N LEU A 459 -13.05 0.76 -29.67
CA LEU A 459 -13.06 0.67 -28.21
C LEU A 459 -11.80 0.00 -27.67
N LYS A 460 -11.29 -1.04 -28.33
CA LYS A 460 -10.04 -1.71 -27.94
C LYS A 460 -8.78 -0.84 -28.16
N SER A 461 -8.80 0.09 -29.11
CA SER A 461 -7.69 1.00 -29.39
C SER A 461 -7.70 2.27 -28.52
N GLU A 462 -8.80 2.58 -27.83
CA GLU A 462 -8.86 3.72 -26.94
C GLU A 462 -7.85 3.54 -25.79
N SER A 463 -7.09 4.63 -25.50
CA SER A 463 -6.08 4.61 -24.44
C SER A 463 -6.73 4.31 -23.07
N THR A 464 -6.24 3.31 -22.39
CA THR A 464 -6.65 3.02 -21.02
C THR A 464 -6.14 4.12 -20.09
N ASN A 465 -7.02 4.73 -19.30
CA ASN A 465 -6.68 5.72 -18.27
C ASN A 465 -5.98 5.02 -17.08
N THR A 466 -4.77 4.53 -17.32
CA THR A 466 -3.96 3.83 -16.31
C THR A 466 -2.77 4.67 -15.85
N TYR A 467 -2.27 4.32 -14.68
CA TYR A 467 -1.01 4.81 -14.16
C TYR A 467 -0.22 3.66 -13.53
N LYS A 468 1.09 3.86 -13.34
CA LYS A 468 1.93 2.85 -12.69
C LYS A 468 1.95 3.00 -11.19
N VAL A 469 2.02 1.87 -10.49
CA VAL A 469 2.23 1.74 -9.04
C VAL A 469 3.34 0.74 -8.78
N MET A 470 4.16 0.97 -7.76
CA MET A 470 5.09 -0.02 -7.24
C MET A 470 4.29 -1.09 -6.52
N ALA A 471 4.41 -2.33 -6.92
CA ALA A 471 3.58 -3.42 -6.42
C ALA A 471 4.30 -4.77 -6.52
N VAL A 472 3.60 -5.83 -6.12
CA VAL A 472 4.08 -7.20 -6.31
C VAL A 472 3.05 -8.05 -7.05
N LYS A 473 3.51 -9.20 -7.53
CA LYS A 473 2.69 -10.31 -8.01
C LYS A 473 3.32 -11.64 -7.62
N ASP A 474 2.58 -12.73 -7.76
CA ASP A 474 3.18 -14.07 -7.68
C ASP A 474 4.21 -14.25 -8.80
N GLY A 475 5.42 -14.69 -8.43
CA GLY A 475 6.51 -15.03 -9.32
C GLY A 475 6.60 -16.54 -9.57
N GLU A 476 7.81 -17.05 -9.70
CA GLU A 476 8.07 -18.48 -9.77
C GLU A 476 7.85 -19.11 -8.39
N ILE A 477 6.88 -20.02 -8.31
CA ILE A 477 6.46 -20.63 -7.05
C ILE A 477 7.43 -21.74 -6.65
N ALA A 478 8.12 -21.55 -5.53
CA ALA A 478 9.10 -22.53 -5.06
C ALA A 478 9.23 -22.52 -3.52
N ASP A 479 9.45 -23.70 -2.96
CA ASP A 479 9.95 -23.86 -1.61
C ASP A 479 11.47 -23.63 -1.60
N MET A 480 12.00 -22.97 -0.56
CA MET A 480 13.42 -22.67 -0.46
C MET A 480 14.21 -23.75 0.29
N ASN A 481 15.48 -23.86 -0.07
CA ASN A 481 16.44 -24.57 0.76
C ASN A 481 17.01 -23.64 1.84
N ILE A 482 17.39 -24.19 2.98
CA ILE A 482 18.22 -23.50 3.96
C ILE A 482 19.55 -23.10 3.29
N ASN A 483 19.91 -21.82 3.36
CA ASN A 483 21.24 -21.38 2.96
C ASN A 483 22.18 -21.57 4.16
N VAL A 484 23.12 -22.50 4.07
CA VAL A 484 24.03 -22.83 5.16
C VAL A 484 24.83 -21.59 5.55
N ARG A 485 24.72 -21.17 6.81
CA ARG A 485 25.32 -19.93 7.35
C ARG A 485 24.91 -18.65 6.58
N GLY A 486 23.72 -18.67 5.98
CA GLY A 486 23.20 -17.54 5.19
C GLY A 486 23.76 -17.40 3.78
N ASP A 487 24.68 -18.26 3.35
CA ASP A 487 25.25 -18.23 1.99
C ASP A 487 24.24 -18.76 0.97
N PRO A 488 23.74 -17.94 0.04
CA PRO A 488 22.72 -18.34 -0.92
C PRO A 488 23.19 -19.38 -1.94
N HIS A 489 24.49 -19.64 -2.05
CA HIS A 489 25.06 -20.68 -2.93
C HIS A 489 25.26 -22.01 -2.21
N SER A 490 25.30 -22.04 -0.87
CA SER A 490 25.46 -23.25 -0.07
C SER A 490 24.09 -23.76 0.40
N LYS A 491 23.55 -24.77 -0.27
CA LYS A 491 22.18 -25.28 -0.06
C LYS A 491 22.13 -26.45 0.92
N GLY A 492 21.33 -26.33 1.96
CA GLY A 492 20.95 -27.41 2.88
C GLY A 492 19.57 -27.95 2.54
N ASP A 493 18.83 -28.40 3.58
CA ASP A 493 17.51 -29.02 3.44
C ASP A 493 16.48 -28.11 2.81
N LYS A 494 15.58 -28.69 2.01
CA LYS A 494 14.43 -27.98 1.42
C LYS A 494 13.31 -27.83 2.44
N ILE A 495 12.83 -26.62 2.64
CA ILE A 495 11.81 -26.26 3.63
C ILE A 495 10.52 -25.84 2.93
N LYS A 496 9.41 -26.47 3.28
CA LYS A 496 8.07 -26.07 2.81
C LYS A 496 7.66 -24.72 3.39
N ARG A 497 7.00 -23.91 2.58
CA ARG A 497 6.43 -22.62 2.97
C ARG A 497 5.38 -22.82 4.06
N ARG A 498 5.52 -22.14 5.20
CA ARG A 498 4.64 -22.19 6.36
C ARG A 498 4.83 -20.96 7.26
N GLY A 499 3.98 -20.79 8.26
CA GLY A 499 4.16 -19.85 9.36
C GLY A 499 5.23 -20.31 10.36
N LEU A 500 5.43 -19.49 11.38
CA LEU A 500 6.39 -19.77 12.45
C LEU A 500 5.91 -20.94 13.32
N THR A 501 6.79 -21.90 13.63
CA THR A 501 6.42 -23.16 14.29
C THR A 501 6.01 -22.99 15.74
N PHE A 502 6.50 -21.95 16.42
CA PHE A 502 6.17 -21.68 17.81
C PHE A 502 4.82 -20.95 17.98
N ILE A 503 4.29 -20.34 16.90
CA ILE A 503 2.96 -19.72 16.87
C ILE A 503 1.98 -20.70 16.23
N LYS A 504 1.02 -21.18 17.03
CA LYS A 504 0.07 -22.23 16.63
C LYS A 504 -1.36 -21.76 16.78
N PRO A 505 -1.86 -20.89 15.89
CA PRO A 505 -3.27 -20.55 15.91
C PRO A 505 -4.15 -21.75 15.53
N SER A 506 -5.43 -21.67 15.85
CA SER A 506 -6.41 -22.75 15.72
C SER A 506 -6.54 -23.30 14.29
N LYS A 507 -6.36 -22.44 13.29
CA LYS A 507 -6.31 -22.87 11.88
C LYS A 507 -4.86 -22.89 11.43
N GLY A 508 -4.35 -24.09 11.16
CA GLY A 508 -2.99 -24.29 10.67
C GLY A 508 -2.75 -23.58 9.34
N PHE A 509 -1.48 -23.31 9.04
CA PHE A 509 -1.03 -22.72 7.79
C PHE A 509 -0.36 -23.76 6.91
N SER A 510 -0.87 -23.98 5.68
CA SER A 510 -0.24 -24.81 4.66
C SER A 510 -0.33 -24.13 3.30
N CYS A 511 0.78 -24.09 2.56
CA CYS A 511 0.80 -23.64 1.16
C CYS A 511 0.57 -24.81 0.22
N ASP A 512 -0.10 -24.51 -0.90
CA ASP A 512 -0.11 -25.35 -2.09
C ASP A 512 1.01 -24.93 -3.07
N ASP A 513 1.26 -25.73 -4.08
CA ASP A 513 2.29 -25.46 -5.10
C ASP A 513 1.80 -24.51 -6.22
N LYS A 514 0.60 -23.91 -6.07
CA LYS A 514 -0.06 -23.07 -7.09
C LYS A 514 -0.02 -21.58 -6.77
N SER A 515 0.36 -21.19 -5.55
CA SER A 515 0.40 -19.80 -5.11
C SER A 515 1.64 -19.51 -4.25
N SER A 516 2.06 -18.25 -4.16
CA SER A 516 3.17 -17.83 -3.28
C SER A 516 2.91 -18.16 -1.81
N GLY A 517 1.64 -18.19 -1.40
CA GLY A 517 1.22 -18.37 0.00
C GLY A 517 0.96 -17.06 0.75
N ARG A 518 1.17 -15.87 0.13
CA ARG A 518 0.99 -14.55 0.78
C ARG A 518 -0.41 -14.38 1.37
N LEU A 519 -1.45 -14.74 0.63
CA LEU A 519 -2.84 -14.62 1.11
C LEU A 519 -3.11 -15.53 2.31
N LYS A 520 -2.63 -16.78 2.26
CA LYS A 520 -2.75 -17.72 3.39
C LYS A 520 -1.95 -17.26 4.61
N PHE A 521 -0.78 -16.65 4.39
CA PHE A 521 0.03 -16.08 5.44
C PHE A 521 -0.67 -14.88 6.11
N ALA A 522 -1.26 -13.97 5.32
CA ALA A 522 -2.09 -12.89 5.85
C ALA A 522 -3.25 -13.43 6.70
N THR A 523 -3.94 -14.47 6.22
CA THR A 523 -5.02 -15.13 6.97
C THR A 523 -4.52 -15.78 8.28
N TRP A 524 -3.32 -16.37 8.27
CA TRP A 524 -2.71 -16.96 9.47
C TRP A 524 -2.40 -15.88 10.52
N MET A 525 -1.86 -14.73 10.09
CA MET A 525 -1.52 -13.63 11.00
C MET A 525 -2.74 -12.92 11.59
N THR A 526 -3.87 -12.96 10.92
CA THR A 526 -5.10 -12.25 11.34
C THR A 526 -6.11 -13.16 12.04
N GLN A 527 -5.71 -14.38 12.42
CA GLN A 527 -6.56 -15.23 13.25
C GLN A 527 -6.74 -14.62 14.65
N PRO A 528 -7.94 -14.72 15.25
CA PRO A 528 -8.23 -14.13 16.57
C PRO A 528 -7.29 -14.63 17.69
N ASP A 529 -6.80 -15.85 17.56
CA ASP A 529 -5.88 -16.48 18.51
C ASP A 529 -4.39 -16.34 18.10
N HIS A 530 -4.07 -15.52 17.08
CA HIS A 530 -2.69 -15.16 16.78
C HIS A 530 -2.13 -14.25 17.89
N PRO A 531 -1.03 -14.62 18.58
CA PRO A 531 -0.66 -13.99 19.84
C PRO A 531 -0.12 -12.55 19.69
N LEU A 532 0.39 -12.17 18.54
CA LEU A 532 1.16 -10.93 18.36
C LEU A 532 0.38 -9.82 17.63
N THR A 533 -0.29 -10.14 16.52
CA THR A 533 -0.77 -9.13 15.56
C THR A 533 -1.67 -8.07 16.19
N SER A 534 -2.68 -8.46 16.96
CA SER A 534 -3.59 -7.51 17.62
C SER A 534 -2.91 -6.76 18.76
N ARG A 535 -2.13 -7.45 19.61
CA ARG A 535 -1.39 -6.81 20.70
C ARG A 535 -0.40 -5.75 20.22
N VAL A 536 0.33 -6.02 19.15
CA VAL A 536 1.37 -5.12 18.63
C VAL A 536 0.76 -3.82 18.13
N ILE A 537 -0.31 -3.88 17.33
CA ILE A 537 -0.94 -2.64 16.84
C ILE A 537 -1.65 -1.87 17.94
N VAL A 538 -2.32 -2.56 18.86
CA VAL A 538 -2.97 -1.95 20.03
C VAL A 538 -1.94 -1.23 20.90
N ASN A 539 -0.80 -1.86 21.21
CA ASN A 539 0.27 -1.26 21.99
C ASN A 539 0.89 -0.04 21.29
N ARG A 540 1.04 -0.06 19.96
CA ARG A 540 1.53 1.09 19.19
C ARG A 540 0.55 2.25 19.22
N ILE A 541 -0.75 2.01 19.04
CA ILE A 541 -1.78 3.04 19.13
C ILE A 541 -1.80 3.63 20.55
N TRP A 542 -1.69 2.80 21.57
CA TRP A 542 -1.54 3.24 22.95
C TRP A 542 -0.31 4.13 23.12
N TYR A 543 0.86 3.68 22.66
CA TYR A 543 2.11 4.45 22.70
C TYR A 543 1.97 5.83 22.01
N TRP A 544 1.36 5.86 20.83
CA TRP A 544 1.20 7.12 20.10
C TRP A 544 0.28 8.10 20.82
N HIS A 545 -0.65 7.64 21.64
CA HIS A 545 -1.47 8.49 22.52
C HIS A 545 -0.76 8.87 23.81
N PHE A 546 -0.19 7.90 24.52
CA PHE A 546 0.35 8.09 25.87
C PHE A 546 1.83 8.50 25.89
N GLY A 547 2.59 8.28 24.81
CA GLY A 547 4.04 8.49 24.75
C GLY A 547 4.85 7.32 25.34
N LYS A 548 4.16 6.36 25.96
CA LYS A 548 4.72 5.15 26.55
C LYS A 548 3.79 3.97 26.20
N GLY A 549 4.36 2.84 25.77
CA GLY A 549 3.61 1.62 25.49
C GLY A 549 3.25 0.86 26.75
N ILE A 550 2.17 0.06 26.73
CA ILE A 550 1.92 -0.94 27.78
C ILE A 550 3.10 -1.92 27.81
N VAL A 551 3.61 -2.29 26.63
CA VAL A 551 4.95 -2.86 26.43
C VAL A 551 5.85 -1.73 25.96
N ASP A 552 6.84 -1.34 26.77
CA ASP A 552 7.67 -0.16 26.52
C ASP A 552 8.57 -0.32 25.29
N THR A 553 9.02 -1.53 24.98
CA THR A 553 9.71 -1.88 23.74
C THR A 553 8.70 -2.08 22.60
N VAL A 554 8.20 -0.99 22.03
CA VAL A 554 7.08 -0.95 21.08
C VAL A 554 7.31 -1.80 19.80
N ASP A 555 8.57 -1.99 19.43
CA ASP A 555 9.00 -2.74 18.24
C ASP A 555 9.63 -4.10 18.58
N ASP A 556 9.66 -4.51 19.89
CA ASP A 556 10.20 -5.79 20.33
C ASP A 556 9.27 -6.43 21.37
N PHE A 557 8.52 -7.43 20.92
CA PHE A 557 7.65 -8.31 21.72
C PHE A 557 8.29 -9.68 21.94
N GLY A 558 9.53 -9.87 21.45
CA GLY A 558 10.32 -11.07 21.70
C GLY A 558 10.80 -11.20 23.14
N THR A 559 11.59 -12.23 23.39
CA THR A 559 12.11 -12.55 24.75
C THR A 559 13.09 -11.50 25.28
N THR A 560 13.61 -10.60 24.41
CA THR A 560 14.45 -9.46 24.78
C THR A 560 13.65 -8.17 25.04
N GLY A 561 12.37 -8.17 24.70
CA GLY A 561 11.48 -7.05 24.94
C GLY A 561 11.04 -6.92 26.40
N SER A 562 10.45 -5.78 26.73
CA SER A 562 9.91 -5.51 28.07
C SER A 562 8.65 -6.32 28.35
N ASN A 563 8.45 -6.68 29.60
CA ASN A 563 7.14 -7.20 30.04
C ASN A 563 6.08 -6.08 30.01
N PRO A 564 4.81 -6.38 29.75
CA PRO A 564 3.75 -5.41 29.82
C PRO A 564 3.54 -4.89 31.26
N SER A 565 3.39 -3.59 31.46
CA SER A 565 3.06 -2.98 32.74
C SER A 565 1.64 -3.37 33.22
N HIS A 566 0.73 -3.54 32.27
CA HIS A 566 -0.68 -3.91 32.49
C HIS A 566 -1.07 -5.05 31.52
N PRO A 567 -0.66 -6.30 31.80
CA PRO A 567 -0.86 -7.43 30.89
C PRO A 567 -2.34 -7.71 30.60
N GLU A 568 -3.22 -7.64 31.61
CA GLU A 568 -4.65 -7.85 31.44
C GLU A 568 -5.31 -6.76 30.59
N LEU A 569 -4.87 -5.50 30.74
CA LEU A 569 -5.33 -4.41 29.89
C LEU A 569 -4.92 -4.58 28.43
N LEU A 570 -3.68 -5.02 28.19
CA LEU A 570 -3.20 -5.28 26.83
C LEU A 570 -4.03 -6.37 26.16
N ASP A 571 -4.30 -7.46 26.88
CA ASP A 571 -5.11 -8.57 26.39
C ASP A 571 -6.57 -8.16 26.18
N TYR A 572 -7.16 -7.44 27.13
CA TYR A 572 -8.50 -6.88 27.01
C TYR A 572 -8.65 -6.01 25.76
N LEU A 573 -7.72 -5.07 25.57
CA LEU A 573 -7.74 -4.20 24.39
C LEU A 573 -7.55 -4.98 23.09
N ALA A 574 -6.67 -5.98 23.06
CA ALA A 574 -6.42 -6.81 21.88
C ALA A 574 -7.65 -7.65 21.50
N VAL A 575 -8.30 -8.29 22.47
CA VAL A 575 -9.52 -9.07 22.24
C VAL A 575 -10.68 -8.17 21.82
N ASN A 576 -10.88 -7.05 22.53
CA ASN A 576 -11.92 -6.09 22.23
C ASN A 576 -11.76 -5.45 20.84
N PHE A 577 -10.51 -5.18 20.42
CA PHE A 577 -10.20 -4.69 19.08
C PHE A 577 -10.61 -5.69 17.98
N ILE A 578 -10.37 -6.98 18.20
CA ILE A 578 -10.81 -8.06 17.30
C ILE A 578 -12.34 -8.14 17.25
N GLU A 579 -13.00 -8.17 18.40
CA GLU A 579 -14.46 -8.28 18.53
C GLU A 579 -15.22 -7.09 17.94
N ASN A 580 -14.63 -5.90 18.00
CA ASN A 580 -15.15 -4.68 17.34
C ASN A 580 -14.75 -4.57 15.87
N GLY A 581 -14.41 -5.68 15.21
CA GLY A 581 -14.16 -5.73 13.77
C GLY A 581 -12.85 -5.07 13.34
N TRP A 582 -11.82 -5.08 14.19
CA TRP A 582 -10.49 -4.52 13.91
C TRP A 582 -10.49 -3.03 13.55
N SER A 583 -11.47 -2.25 14.04
CA SER A 583 -11.61 -0.82 13.77
C SER A 583 -10.63 0.00 14.61
N ILE A 584 -9.71 0.69 13.94
CA ILE A 584 -8.75 1.58 14.61
C ILE A 584 -9.47 2.80 15.19
N LYS A 585 -10.48 3.35 14.51
CA LYS A 585 -11.24 4.49 15.00
C LYS A 585 -12.04 4.14 16.27
N GLN A 586 -12.56 2.92 16.39
CA GLN A 586 -13.20 2.46 17.62
C GLN A 586 -12.21 2.33 18.78
N LEU A 587 -11.02 1.82 18.53
CA LEU A 587 -9.97 1.78 19.56
C LEU A 587 -9.58 3.19 20.01
N HIS A 588 -9.49 4.15 19.09
CA HIS A 588 -9.29 5.57 19.47
C HIS A 588 -10.40 6.09 20.37
N ARG A 589 -11.66 5.86 20.03
CA ARG A 589 -12.79 6.28 20.89
C ARG A 589 -12.67 5.69 22.29
N GLN A 590 -12.39 4.40 22.39
CA GLN A 590 -12.24 3.73 23.68
C GLN A 590 -11.11 4.36 24.50
N ILE A 591 -9.96 4.63 23.92
CA ILE A 591 -8.83 5.28 24.61
C ILE A 591 -9.16 6.72 24.98
N LEU A 592 -9.63 7.53 24.03
CA LEU A 592 -9.85 8.97 24.21
C LEU A 592 -10.98 9.28 25.20
N PHE A 593 -11.96 8.40 25.36
CA PHE A 593 -13.07 8.58 26.29
C PHE A 593 -12.74 8.12 27.71
N SER A 594 -11.61 7.44 27.94
CA SER A 594 -11.18 7.02 29.26
C SER A 594 -10.80 8.23 30.14
N SER A 595 -10.96 8.10 31.43
CA SER A 595 -10.45 9.05 32.42
C SER A 595 -8.94 9.11 32.41
N ALA A 596 -8.28 7.97 32.20
CA ALA A 596 -6.82 7.86 32.07
C ALA A 596 -6.26 8.76 30.97
N TYR A 597 -6.90 8.84 29.80
CA TYR A 597 -6.48 9.75 28.74
C TYR A 597 -6.70 11.22 29.12
N ARG A 598 -7.76 11.52 29.82
CA ARG A 598 -8.17 12.91 30.17
C ARG A 598 -7.47 13.48 31.40
N MET A 599 -6.58 12.75 32.06
CA MET A 599 -5.77 13.25 33.18
C MET A 599 -4.87 14.43 32.81
N ALA A 600 -4.55 15.25 33.79
CA ALA A 600 -3.53 16.29 33.71
C ALA A 600 -2.13 15.66 33.63
N THR A 601 -1.14 16.47 33.19
CA THR A 601 0.28 16.09 33.12
C THR A 601 1.01 16.33 34.43
N ASP A 602 0.49 17.21 35.30
CA ASP A 602 1.01 17.46 36.61
C ASP A 602 0.26 16.65 37.67
N HIS A 603 0.98 16.08 38.61
CA HIS A 603 0.38 15.38 39.74
C HIS A 603 0.69 16.19 41.01
N LYS A 604 -0.38 16.57 41.75
CA LYS A 604 -0.23 17.43 42.92
C LYS A 604 0.42 16.74 44.14
N ASN A 605 0.35 15.41 44.19
CA ASN A 605 0.92 14.61 45.26
C ASN A 605 2.36 14.20 44.93
N PRO A 606 3.39 14.78 45.68
CA PRO A 606 4.79 14.43 45.42
C PRO A 606 5.17 12.98 45.70
N GLU A 607 4.41 12.31 46.58
CA GLU A 607 4.68 10.90 46.90
C GLU A 607 4.34 9.97 45.70
N VAL A 608 3.36 10.33 44.88
CA VAL A 608 3.08 9.61 43.64
C VAL A 608 4.24 9.74 42.66
N LEU A 609 4.76 10.98 42.49
CA LEU A 609 5.92 11.24 41.63
C LEU A 609 7.19 10.52 42.10
N LYS A 610 7.32 10.31 43.40
CA LYS A 610 8.44 9.60 43.99
C LYS A 610 8.33 8.10 43.85
N LYS A 611 7.12 7.52 43.95
CA LYS A 611 6.87 6.09 43.82
C LYS A 611 6.87 5.61 42.37
N ASP A 612 6.32 6.42 41.46
CA ASP A 612 6.23 6.16 40.03
C ASP A 612 6.84 7.32 39.19
N PRO A 613 8.18 7.51 39.29
CA PRO A 613 8.84 8.63 38.61
C PRO A 613 8.73 8.53 37.08
N ASN A 614 8.79 7.33 36.54
CA ASN A 614 8.72 7.04 35.11
C ASN A 614 7.29 6.94 34.58
N ASN A 615 6.28 7.12 35.43
CA ASN A 615 4.87 6.96 35.08
C ASN A 615 4.55 5.58 34.44
N ASP A 616 5.15 4.51 35.01
CA ASP A 616 4.95 3.14 34.52
C ASP A 616 3.50 2.64 34.78
N LEU A 617 2.84 3.23 35.77
CA LEU A 617 1.47 2.89 36.18
C LEU A 617 0.39 3.84 35.60
N TYR A 618 0.78 4.78 34.75
CA TYR A 618 -0.13 5.78 34.16
C TYR A 618 -0.91 6.58 35.20
N SER A 619 -0.24 7.00 36.27
CA SER A 619 -0.84 7.85 37.33
C SER A 619 -1.16 9.27 36.85
N ARG A 620 -0.58 9.71 35.76
CA ARG A 620 -0.76 11.01 35.11
C ARG A 620 -0.59 10.87 33.59
N ARG A 621 -0.77 11.96 32.86
CA ARG A 621 -0.32 12.06 31.47
C ARG A 621 1.12 12.53 31.39
N ASP A 622 1.87 12.12 30.38
CA ASP A 622 3.18 12.67 30.12
C ASP A 622 3.11 13.87 29.17
N VAL A 623 3.98 14.86 29.40
CA VAL A 623 4.20 15.95 28.43
C VAL A 623 4.91 15.37 27.22
N ARG A 624 4.37 15.61 26.03
CA ARG A 624 4.94 15.07 24.81
C ARG A 624 5.29 16.18 23.83
N ARG A 625 6.48 16.08 23.21
CA ARG A 625 6.79 16.92 22.05
C ARG A 625 5.96 16.46 20.87
N ILE A 626 5.38 17.39 20.12
CA ILE A 626 4.68 17.07 18.86
C ILE A 626 5.68 16.60 17.80
N GLU A 627 5.23 15.75 16.89
CA GLU A 627 6.11 15.23 15.84
C GLU A 627 6.53 16.34 14.86
N ALA A 628 7.64 16.11 14.17
CA ALA A 628 8.26 17.05 13.25
C ALA A 628 7.29 17.59 12.18
N GLU A 629 6.47 16.68 11.61
CA GLU A 629 5.47 17.03 10.60
C GLU A 629 4.35 17.89 11.22
N ALA A 630 3.84 17.51 12.40
CA ALA A 630 2.81 18.25 13.09
C ALA A 630 3.29 19.65 13.48
N PHE A 631 4.55 19.77 13.87
CA PHE A 631 5.16 21.07 14.18
C PHE A 631 5.24 21.97 12.94
N ARG A 632 5.79 21.48 11.82
CA ARG A 632 5.83 22.25 10.57
C ARG A 632 4.44 22.62 10.07
N ASP A 633 3.50 21.69 10.09
CA ASP A 633 2.13 21.90 9.63
C ASP A 633 1.38 22.90 10.52
N SER A 634 1.63 22.87 11.83
CA SER A 634 1.08 23.85 12.78
C SER A 634 1.60 25.26 12.51
N ILE A 635 2.89 25.42 12.22
CA ILE A 635 3.49 26.71 11.84
C ILE A 635 2.80 27.26 10.59
N LEU A 636 2.63 26.43 9.56
CA LEU A 636 1.92 26.82 8.33
C LEU A 636 0.44 27.17 8.60
N LYS A 637 -0.24 26.41 9.48
CA LYS A 637 -1.65 26.67 9.83
C LYS A 637 -1.78 28.02 10.54
N VAL A 638 -1.00 28.25 11.58
CA VAL A 638 -1.15 29.46 12.40
C VAL A 638 -0.71 30.71 11.64
N SER A 639 0.23 30.60 10.72
CA SER A 639 0.62 31.71 9.81
C SER A 639 -0.34 31.95 8.66
N GLY A 640 -1.34 31.06 8.43
CA GLY A 640 -2.32 31.17 7.35
C GLY A 640 -1.82 30.65 5.99
N ASN A 641 -0.67 29.98 5.95
CA ASN A 641 -0.03 29.52 4.72
C ASN A 641 -0.25 28.03 4.43
N LEU A 642 -1.01 27.29 5.27
CA LEU A 642 -1.30 25.88 5.05
C LEU A 642 -2.38 25.72 3.98
N ASN A 643 -2.01 25.05 2.88
CA ASN A 643 -2.99 24.56 1.92
C ASN A 643 -3.50 23.18 2.36
N TYR A 644 -4.80 23.04 2.52
CA TYR A 644 -5.46 21.80 2.95
C TYR A 644 -5.72 20.82 1.82
N ASP A 645 -5.56 21.23 0.56
CA ASP A 645 -5.76 20.35 -0.58
C ASP A 645 -4.64 19.31 -0.66
N LYS A 646 -4.98 18.15 -1.22
CA LYS A 646 -3.98 17.16 -1.59
C LYS A 646 -3.22 17.64 -2.82
N PRO A 647 -1.87 17.62 -2.83
CA PRO A 647 -1.10 17.97 -4.02
C PRO A 647 -1.47 17.11 -5.22
N VAL A 648 -1.66 17.73 -6.37
CA VAL A 648 -1.99 17.02 -7.64
C VAL A 648 -0.84 16.10 -8.09
N ALA A 649 0.40 16.49 -7.79
CA ALA A 649 1.61 15.72 -8.10
C ALA A 649 2.63 15.84 -6.95
N PRO A 650 3.51 14.84 -6.79
CA PRO A 650 4.57 14.91 -5.80
C PRO A 650 5.55 16.04 -6.10
N LEU A 651 6.07 16.66 -5.03
CA LEU A 651 7.15 17.64 -5.16
C LEU A 651 8.38 16.97 -5.79
N LYS A 652 8.93 17.57 -6.85
CA LYS A 652 10.13 17.04 -7.53
C LYS A 652 11.38 17.53 -6.80
N VAL A 653 12.17 16.58 -6.32
CA VAL A 653 13.48 16.82 -5.70
C VAL A 653 14.51 15.84 -6.30
N LYS A 654 15.78 16.23 -6.33
CA LYS A 654 16.85 15.35 -6.80
C LYS A 654 17.27 14.41 -5.67
N SER A 655 17.24 13.10 -5.91
CA SER A 655 17.56 12.05 -4.94
C SER A 655 18.89 11.35 -5.22
N GLN A 656 19.25 11.17 -6.49
CA GLN A 656 20.46 10.46 -6.90
C GLN A 656 21.62 11.45 -7.00
N ASP A 657 22.69 11.19 -6.26
CA ASP A 657 23.96 11.94 -6.23
C ASP A 657 23.78 13.47 -6.28
N PRO A 658 23.00 14.07 -5.34
CA PRO A 658 22.72 15.48 -5.40
C PRO A 658 23.98 16.29 -5.10
N SER A 659 24.30 17.23 -6.00
CA SER A 659 25.34 18.22 -5.78
C SER A 659 24.97 19.18 -4.64
N PRO A 660 25.90 19.96 -4.08
CA PRO A 660 25.56 20.98 -3.08
C PRO A 660 24.51 21.98 -3.54
N SER A 661 24.49 22.31 -4.84
CA SER A 661 23.45 23.18 -5.42
C SER A 661 22.09 22.49 -5.52
N ASP A 662 22.05 21.19 -5.80
CA ASP A 662 20.82 20.39 -5.80
C ASP A 662 20.23 20.31 -4.40
N LEU A 663 21.06 20.07 -3.37
CA LEU A 663 20.61 20.03 -1.97
C LEU A 663 20.02 21.38 -1.53
N MET A 664 20.67 22.50 -1.94
CA MET A 664 20.13 23.84 -1.66
C MET A 664 18.79 24.08 -2.37
N ASN A 665 18.65 23.64 -3.62
CA ASN A 665 17.39 23.77 -4.38
C ASN A 665 16.29 22.87 -3.79
N ASN A 666 16.62 21.65 -3.39
CA ASN A 666 15.70 20.77 -2.67
C ASN A 666 15.20 21.44 -1.39
N ARG A 667 16.11 22.02 -0.58
CA ARG A 667 15.76 22.75 0.65
C ARG A 667 14.78 23.90 0.38
N LYS A 668 15.05 24.76 -0.61
CA LYS A 668 14.14 25.85 -0.99
C LYS A 668 12.77 25.32 -1.40
N SER A 669 12.73 24.22 -2.14
CA SER A 669 11.47 23.55 -2.53
C SER A 669 10.68 23.04 -1.34
N TYR A 670 11.34 22.45 -0.33
CA TYR A 670 10.70 22.02 0.92
C TYR A 670 10.17 23.21 1.74
N GLU A 671 10.94 24.30 1.84
CA GLU A 671 10.57 25.51 2.60
C GLU A 671 9.35 26.21 1.99
N SER A 672 9.25 26.22 0.66
CA SER A 672 8.14 26.87 -0.06
C SER A 672 6.90 25.99 -0.23
N PHE A 673 6.96 24.71 0.17
CA PHE A 673 5.86 23.75 -0.01
C PHE A 673 4.71 24.04 0.99
N PRO A 674 3.52 24.47 0.52
CA PRO A 674 2.46 24.95 1.42
C PRO A 674 1.53 23.85 1.95
N TYR A 675 1.72 22.60 1.52
CA TYR A 675 0.84 21.48 1.89
C TYR A 675 1.33 20.78 3.15
N ARG A 676 0.50 19.85 3.64
CA ARG A 676 0.85 18.99 4.79
C ARG A 676 2.15 18.23 4.56
N SER A 677 2.94 18.12 5.63
CA SER A 677 4.27 17.49 5.59
C SER A 677 4.26 16.01 5.21
N VAL A 678 3.15 15.31 5.39
CA VAL A 678 2.98 13.92 4.93
C VAL A 678 3.14 13.78 3.40
N TYR A 679 2.94 14.87 2.66
CA TYR A 679 3.10 14.90 1.19
C TYR A 679 4.50 15.32 0.74
N LEU A 680 5.40 15.70 1.65
CA LEU A 680 6.80 15.95 1.32
C LEU A 680 7.49 14.64 0.89
N PRO A 681 8.36 14.68 -0.12
CA PRO A 681 9.14 13.53 -0.51
C PRO A 681 10.11 13.09 0.60
N VAL A 682 10.11 11.80 0.89
CA VAL A 682 11.03 11.17 1.84
C VAL A 682 12.20 10.58 1.05
N ILE A 683 13.27 11.39 0.90
CA ILE A 683 14.49 10.95 0.21
C ILE A 683 15.44 10.34 1.25
N ARG A 684 15.60 9.02 1.22
CA ARG A 684 16.53 8.30 2.10
C ARG A 684 17.94 8.88 1.95
N SER A 685 18.70 8.95 3.02
CA SER A 685 20.03 9.61 3.10
C SER A 685 20.04 11.14 2.96
N HIS A 686 18.93 11.77 2.55
CA HIS A 686 18.80 13.22 2.37
C HIS A 686 17.44 13.74 2.89
N ILE A 687 17.08 13.30 4.09
CA ILE A 687 15.84 13.78 4.75
C ILE A 687 15.95 15.29 4.96
N TYR A 688 14.85 16.01 4.70
CA TYR A 688 14.78 17.46 4.93
C TYR A 688 15.20 17.82 6.36
N ASP A 689 16.25 18.65 6.51
CA ASP A 689 16.95 18.95 7.77
C ASP A 689 15.98 19.39 8.88
N PHE A 690 14.98 20.21 8.55
CA PHE A 690 13.98 20.66 9.51
C PHE A 690 13.25 19.48 10.17
N LEU A 691 12.88 18.46 9.40
CA LEU A 691 12.20 17.28 9.91
C LEU A 691 13.19 16.35 10.65
N SER A 692 14.37 16.13 10.06
CA SER A 692 15.35 15.19 10.61
C SER A 692 15.87 15.64 11.98
N LEU A 693 16.13 16.94 12.17
CA LEU A 693 16.53 17.51 13.46
C LEU A 693 15.44 17.36 14.53
N LEU A 694 14.18 17.22 14.15
CA LEU A 694 13.06 17.02 15.07
C LEU A 694 12.69 15.55 15.27
N GLY A 695 13.54 14.61 14.84
CA GLY A 695 13.37 13.19 15.07
C GLY A 695 12.57 12.45 14.01
N PHE A 696 12.46 13.00 12.79
CA PHE A 696 11.91 12.24 11.64
C PHE A 696 12.82 11.05 11.30
N PRO A 697 12.28 9.83 11.07
CA PRO A 697 13.07 8.64 10.87
C PRO A 697 13.79 8.61 9.51
N ASN A 698 14.89 7.86 9.43
CA ASN A 698 15.64 7.68 8.18
C ASN A 698 14.94 6.82 7.13
N ALA A 699 13.82 6.21 7.45
CA ALA A 699 13.01 5.37 6.55
C ALA A 699 13.75 4.17 5.91
N THR A 700 14.82 3.68 6.52
CA THR A 700 15.57 2.51 6.06
C THR A 700 15.13 1.20 6.72
N ALA A 701 14.49 1.29 7.88
CA ALA A 701 13.97 0.18 8.64
C ALA A 701 12.58 0.49 9.22
N SER A 702 11.83 -0.55 9.57
CA SER A 702 10.55 -0.42 10.27
C SER A 702 10.74 0.26 11.62
N MET A 703 9.91 1.25 11.95
CA MET A 703 10.03 2.05 13.17
C MET A 703 8.64 2.41 13.72
N GLY A 704 8.25 1.80 14.84
CA GLY A 704 7.01 2.14 15.56
C GLY A 704 7.21 3.24 16.61
N GLN A 705 8.45 3.39 17.10
CA GLN A 705 8.82 4.40 18.09
C GLN A 705 9.95 5.29 17.56
N ARG A 706 9.67 6.59 17.38
CA ARG A 706 10.66 7.58 16.94
C ARG A 706 11.58 7.99 18.09
N PRO A 707 12.89 8.23 17.82
CA PRO A 707 13.80 8.74 18.85
C PRO A 707 13.43 10.18 19.26
N LEU A 708 13.32 10.41 20.56
CA LEU A 708 13.16 11.76 21.12
C LEU A 708 14.55 12.28 21.52
N THR A 709 15.12 13.15 20.69
CA THR A 709 16.42 13.78 20.96
C THR A 709 16.24 15.26 21.25
N THR A 710 17.06 15.79 22.17
CA THR A 710 17.22 17.23 22.40
C THR A 710 18.67 17.57 22.19
N VAL A 711 18.97 18.31 21.12
CA VAL A 711 20.32 18.66 20.71
C VAL A 711 20.46 20.18 20.49
N PRO A 712 21.62 20.79 20.74
CA PRO A 712 21.83 22.24 20.57
C PRO A 712 21.49 22.74 19.14
N THR A 713 21.71 21.92 18.13
CA THR A 713 21.39 22.25 16.73
C THR A 713 19.91 22.52 16.50
N GLN A 714 19.00 21.94 17.30
CA GLN A 714 17.55 22.25 17.23
C GLN A 714 17.32 23.72 17.62
N ALA A 715 17.92 24.20 18.72
CA ALA A 715 17.77 25.59 19.15
C ALA A 715 18.33 26.55 18.08
N LEU A 716 19.51 26.24 17.51
CA LEU A 716 20.09 27.04 16.43
C LEU A 716 19.18 27.06 15.18
N MET A 717 18.60 25.93 14.83
CA MET A 717 17.66 25.84 13.74
C MET A 717 16.40 26.67 14.02
N MET A 718 15.83 26.57 15.23
CA MET A 718 14.64 27.34 15.61
C MET A 718 14.87 28.86 15.51
N MET A 719 16.03 29.34 15.92
CA MET A 719 16.34 30.76 15.87
C MET A 719 16.68 31.32 14.49
N ASN A 720 17.25 30.47 13.59
CA ASN A 720 17.87 30.98 12.36
C ASN A 720 17.24 30.44 11.06
N ASN A 721 16.30 29.50 11.16
CA ASN A 721 15.74 28.88 9.95
C ASN A 721 14.87 29.87 9.16
N PRO A 722 15.15 30.13 7.86
CA PRO A 722 14.41 31.08 7.04
C PRO A 722 12.92 30.75 6.94
N PHE A 723 12.53 29.48 6.93
CA PHE A 723 11.14 29.07 6.96
C PHE A 723 10.42 29.62 8.19
N LEU A 724 10.98 29.45 9.39
CA LEU A 724 10.40 29.94 10.65
C LEU A 724 10.29 31.47 10.67
N ILE A 725 11.33 32.16 10.25
CA ILE A 725 11.36 33.63 10.20
C ILE A 725 10.28 34.15 9.24
N ASN A 726 10.16 33.55 8.06
CA ASN A 726 9.14 33.94 7.08
C ASN A 726 7.72 33.66 7.58
N GLN A 727 7.50 32.52 8.25
CA GLN A 727 6.20 32.19 8.82
C GLN A 727 5.83 33.07 10.01
N ALA A 728 6.81 33.48 10.82
CA ALA A 728 6.60 34.45 11.89
C ALA A 728 6.18 35.83 11.36
N LYS A 729 6.76 36.26 10.22
CA LYS A 729 6.33 37.46 9.52
C LYS A 729 4.88 37.32 9.03
N SER A 730 4.52 36.25 8.32
CA SER A 730 3.14 36.01 7.89
C SER A 730 2.15 35.94 9.06
N LEU A 731 2.55 35.35 10.17
CA LEU A 731 1.74 35.33 11.38
C LEU A 731 1.52 36.73 11.95
N SER A 732 2.56 37.59 11.99
CA SER A 732 2.46 38.95 12.47
C SER A 732 1.54 39.82 11.61
N GLU A 733 1.54 39.61 10.29
CA GLU A 733 0.64 40.25 9.34
C GLU A 733 -0.84 39.76 9.49
N ARG A 734 -1.04 38.50 9.87
CA ARG A 734 -2.35 37.89 10.13
C ARG A 734 -3.03 38.42 11.41
N ILE A 735 -2.26 38.81 12.42
CA ILE A 735 -2.82 39.27 13.71
C ILE A 735 -3.28 40.71 13.59
N GLU A 736 -4.61 40.88 13.41
CA GLU A 736 -5.26 42.17 13.28
C GLU A 736 -5.06 43.05 14.52
N ASN A 737 -4.63 44.31 14.31
CA ASN A 737 -4.54 45.34 15.33
C ASN A 737 -3.77 44.95 16.62
N GLY A 738 -2.87 43.96 16.55
CA GLY A 738 -2.09 43.56 17.71
C GLY A 738 -2.88 42.78 18.76
N ASN A 739 -3.89 42.03 18.37
CA ASN A 739 -4.70 41.20 19.27
C ASN A 739 -3.92 39.95 19.74
N PHE A 740 -3.11 40.13 20.78
CA PHE A 740 -2.28 39.07 21.36
C PHE A 740 -3.11 38.00 22.08
N VAL A 741 -4.35 38.27 22.51
CA VAL A 741 -5.25 37.25 23.06
C VAL A 741 -5.60 36.22 21.96
N ASN A 742 -5.93 36.71 20.76
CA ASN A 742 -6.19 35.82 19.64
C ASN A 742 -4.92 35.06 19.19
N LEU A 743 -3.76 35.68 19.29
CA LEU A 743 -2.47 35.02 19.04
C LEU A 743 -2.22 33.86 19.99
N TYR A 744 -2.50 34.00 21.28
CA TYR A 744 -2.36 32.93 22.27
C TYR A 744 -3.37 31.82 22.07
N LEU A 745 -4.64 32.15 21.77
CA LEU A 745 -5.64 31.15 21.41
C LEU A 745 -5.23 30.33 20.19
N LEU A 746 -4.66 30.97 19.18
CA LEU A 746 -4.20 30.35 17.95
C LEU A 746 -2.99 29.43 18.18
N LEU A 747 -2.03 29.85 18.99
CA LEU A 747 -0.79 29.11 19.24
C LEU A 747 -0.94 28.05 20.33
N TYR A 748 -1.59 28.40 21.43
CA TYR A 748 -1.58 27.62 22.67
C TYR A 748 -2.94 27.08 23.07
N ALA A 749 -4.00 27.46 22.35
CA ALA A 749 -5.40 27.16 22.66
C ALA A 749 -5.83 27.67 24.06
N ARG A 750 -5.21 28.73 24.57
CA ARG A 750 -5.55 29.40 25.81
C ARG A 750 -5.38 30.92 25.71
N GLU A 751 -5.95 31.64 26.63
CA GLU A 751 -5.66 33.06 26.79
C GLU A 751 -4.34 33.29 27.54
N PRO A 752 -3.66 34.45 27.33
CA PRO A 752 -2.49 34.81 28.10
C PRO A 752 -2.86 35.17 29.55
N SER A 753 -2.03 34.83 30.49
CA SER A 753 -2.16 35.33 31.85
C SER A 753 -1.90 36.85 31.93
N ASP A 754 -2.27 37.46 33.05
CA ASP A 754 -1.98 38.91 33.28
C ASP A 754 -0.50 39.22 33.18
N GLN A 755 0.36 38.37 33.73
CA GLN A 755 1.82 38.52 33.67
C GLN A 755 2.36 38.41 32.22
N GLU A 756 1.86 37.45 31.44
CA GLU A 756 2.20 37.30 30.01
C GLU A 756 1.72 38.51 29.21
N SER A 757 0.54 39.00 29.50
CA SER A 757 -0.05 40.19 28.86
C SER A 757 0.79 41.44 29.11
N GLU A 758 1.30 41.59 30.32
CA GLU A 758 2.20 42.71 30.70
C GLU A 758 3.57 42.54 29.99
N TRP A 759 4.12 41.34 30.01
CA TRP A 759 5.38 41.05 29.31
C TRP A 759 5.30 41.36 27.82
N ILE A 760 4.20 40.93 27.12
CA ILE A 760 4.00 41.21 25.72
C ILE A 760 3.96 42.71 25.42
N LYS A 761 3.19 43.45 26.22
CA LYS A 761 3.09 44.91 26.06
C LYS A 761 4.47 45.61 26.20
N ASN A 762 5.23 45.23 27.22
CA ASN A 762 6.58 45.75 27.46
C ASN A 762 7.55 45.41 26.33
N PHE A 763 7.55 44.14 25.90
CA PHE A 763 8.36 43.66 24.77
C PHE A 763 8.07 44.45 23.47
N ILE A 764 6.81 44.61 23.12
CA ILE A 764 6.40 45.35 21.91
C ILE A 764 6.81 46.80 22.01
N ASN A 765 6.59 47.45 23.16
CA ASN A 765 6.96 48.87 23.38
C ASN A 765 8.48 49.11 23.24
N GLU A 766 9.29 48.27 23.84
CA GLU A 766 10.75 48.40 23.79
C GLU A 766 11.31 48.14 22.38
N HIS A 767 10.87 47.02 21.74
CA HIS A 767 11.35 46.68 20.41
C HIS A 767 10.88 47.66 19.34
N THR A 768 9.68 48.23 19.50
CA THR A 768 9.18 49.27 18.59
C THR A 768 10.08 50.48 18.55
N LYS A 769 10.66 50.88 19.72
CA LYS A 769 11.62 52.02 19.80
C LYS A 769 12.91 51.73 19.02
N ILE A 770 13.32 50.47 18.91
CA ILE A 770 14.63 50.10 18.34
C ILE A 770 14.49 49.77 16.83
N LYS A 771 13.46 48.99 16.44
CA LYS A 771 13.35 48.41 15.10
C LYS A 771 12.02 48.68 14.38
N GLY A 772 11.13 49.48 15.03
CA GLY A 772 9.79 49.74 14.49
C GLY A 772 8.74 48.67 14.81
N LYS A 773 7.47 49.04 14.74
CA LYS A 773 6.31 48.24 15.18
C LYS A 773 6.21 46.90 14.48
N GLU A 774 6.38 46.86 13.16
CA GLU A 774 6.27 45.61 12.36
C GLU A 774 7.30 44.57 12.80
N LYS A 775 8.58 45.00 12.93
CA LYS A 775 9.66 44.12 13.38
C LYS A 775 9.52 43.67 14.81
N ALA A 776 8.91 44.47 15.69
CA ALA A 776 8.61 44.07 17.05
C ALA A 776 7.57 42.93 17.08
N TRP A 777 6.53 42.97 16.26
CA TRP A 777 5.53 41.91 16.11
C TRP A 777 6.11 40.65 15.47
N GLU A 778 6.93 40.78 14.41
CA GLU A 778 7.64 39.64 13.82
C GLU A 778 8.50 38.90 14.86
N ALA A 779 9.25 39.64 15.66
CA ALA A 779 10.10 39.08 16.73
C ALA A 779 9.28 38.39 17.83
N LEU A 780 8.16 38.98 18.26
CA LEU A 780 7.23 38.36 19.19
C LEU A 780 6.67 37.06 18.63
N CYS A 781 6.13 37.08 17.44
CA CYS A 781 5.56 35.87 16.77
C CYS A 781 6.62 34.77 16.63
N HIS A 782 7.86 35.13 16.26
CA HIS A 782 8.95 34.15 16.18
C HIS A 782 9.26 33.55 17.55
N THR A 783 9.37 34.34 18.60
CA THR A 783 9.62 33.88 19.96
C THR A 783 8.55 32.92 20.45
N LEU A 784 7.26 33.21 20.18
CA LEU A 784 6.17 32.37 20.59
C LEU A 784 6.10 31.06 19.79
N LEU A 785 6.39 31.08 18.47
CA LEU A 785 6.43 29.88 17.60
C LEU A 785 7.53 28.87 18.01
N ILE A 786 8.64 29.35 18.59
CA ILE A 786 9.74 28.48 19.00
C ILE A 786 9.71 28.15 20.51
N SER A 787 8.65 28.54 21.21
CA SER A 787 8.47 28.21 22.62
C SER A 787 8.23 26.74 22.90
N ASN A 788 8.61 26.28 24.07
CA ASN A 788 8.31 24.91 24.51
C ASN A 788 6.80 24.63 24.53
N GLU A 789 5.97 25.62 24.88
CA GLU A 789 4.52 25.45 24.92
C GLU A 789 3.93 25.21 23.53
N PHE A 790 4.46 25.85 22.48
CA PHE A 790 4.02 25.57 21.11
C PHE A 790 4.46 24.19 20.63
N MET A 791 5.63 23.71 21.06
CA MET A 791 6.23 22.45 20.63
C MET A 791 5.74 21.22 21.41
N HIS A 792 5.00 21.39 22.50
CA HIS A 792 4.56 20.28 23.37
C HIS A 792 3.04 20.26 23.56
N VAL A 793 2.57 19.06 23.87
CA VAL A 793 1.20 18.79 24.29
C VAL A 793 1.22 18.37 25.76
N TRP A 794 0.40 19.04 26.55
CA TRP A 794 0.30 18.87 28.00
C TRP A 794 -0.92 18.04 28.40
#